data_a66f376c4a03070fd644930ec16e340b
#
_entry.id   a66f376c4a03070fd644930ec16e340b
#
_cell.length_a   1.000
_cell.length_b   1.000
_cell.length_c   1.000
_cell.angle_alpha   90.00
_cell.angle_beta   90.00
_cell.angle_gamma   90.00
#
_symmetry.space_group_name_H-M   'P 1'
#
loop_
_entity.id
_entity.type
_entity.pdbx_description
1 polymer ?
#
loop_
_entity_poly.entity_id
_entity_poly.type
_entity_poly.pdbx_seq_one_letter_code
_entity_poly.pdbx_strand_id
1 'polypeptide(L)'
;MKLGLVPGEDIDTFWRRVAGACADWLAAQGASPRDAVLLLPFAQHLAPARRAFLARGGWQPVLATTRSLASALGPSPLAQPGQISGDAPVDALAADALIAQQSWAQGLKREDPRAYRLALARLVETAHAFTRAAGQQDPAARGAWFEAARQHLTDDPVGGTERALALVALAWAASDDRTPATDALFRHRPSAWIALQAGGPDPLARALLAGGDVPALWLDTDLDLDQLAEPVARVEEALCADFETLAQASAVAVLQHLAAGRAPVALIAQDRVVVRRVRALLSRQGLPMHDETGWTLATTPAASTLMALLRAALGGGAVDDWLAWLKLSAEPSAALDALEALCRRRRIRRAEVLDAMDKLPAQALWQARRQALAPLAGGGRRSLLQWLFDLKRALGSEPLAGLEGGAGVLEALWLSRNPWPGSAHEAVLSDARLDGAGFLAWVGEVLEAGQYVPEDAGQAPVVITPLVRAMLRPFGALVLPGADADTLGRGGRGLSLLSEADAAALGLPTQARQREAEAQAFAQALRAPVLTLLRCTRAGAEPLPASPLIERLAVAARRAGRESPLRHWVDERPPQAITPQPLPRASVAAARLPAALSASAVESLRRCPYQFFSRHLLGLQAADELEAEPEKRDYGTWLHAVLHRFHTGRQPGDATAQLRAAAAAESLGLDEADFLPWQASFERLLPRYVDWLAAAEAQGQAFSEGELDRQCRPFDGALADLVLRGRIDRVDTTAEGKRLLLDYKTGSVKGLKDRVTEPLEDTQMAVYALLMDAAPDLAAAYLALDDPGGVVAVEHPDVAATAGQLRDGLQSDLLLMLQGAPLPALGEGSACEFCEARGLCRKDDWS
;
A
#
# COMPACT_ATOMS: atom_id res chain seq x y z
N MET A 1 -4.39 -28.84 -37.61
CA MET A 1 -5.78 -29.36 -37.57
C MET A 1 -6.59 -28.44 -36.68
N LYS A 2 -7.69 -27.90 -37.16
CA LYS A 2 -8.62 -27.10 -36.32
C LYS A 2 -9.45 -28.03 -35.44
N LEU A 3 -9.52 -27.76 -34.16
CA LEU A 3 -10.24 -28.58 -33.17
C LEU A 3 -10.89 -27.66 -32.09
N GLY A 4 -11.62 -26.67 -32.54
CA GLY A 4 -12.26 -25.74 -31.63
C GLY A 4 -13.37 -26.38 -30.79
N LEU A 5 -13.69 -25.78 -29.63
CA LEU A 5 -14.82 -26.18 -28.78
C LEU A 5 -16.13 -25.94 -29.52
N VAL A 6 -16.95 -27.01 -29.66
CA VAL A 6 -18.23 -26.94 -30.37
C VAL A 6 -19.30 -26.33 -29.44
N PRO A 7 -20.27 -25.57 -30.02
CA PRO A 7 -21.37 -25.03 -29.21
C PRO A 7 -22.11 -26.11 -28.43
N GLY A 8 -22.29 -25.89 -27.11
CA GLY A 8 -22.99 -26.85 -26.22
C GLY A 8 -22.19 -28.09 -25.85
N GLU A 9 -20.96 -28.21 -26.34
CA GLU A 9 -20.07 -29.33 -25.98
C GLU A 9 -19.51 -29.10 -24.56
N ASP A 10 -19.64 -30.14 -23.72
CA ASP A 10 -18.96 -30.09 -22.42
C ASP A 10 -17.45 -30.31 -22.58
N ILE A 11 -16.69 -29.83 -21.64
CA ILE A 11 -15.21 -29.84 -21.69
C ILE A 11 -14.63 -31.26 -21.64
N ASP A 12 -15.26 -32.17 -20.94
CA ASP A 12 -14.77 -33.57 -20.90
C ASP A 12 -14.99 -34.27 -22.25
N THR A 13 -16.07 -33.96 -22.98
CA THR A 13 -16.29 -34.40 -24.34
C THR A 13 -15.26 -33.81 -25.30
N PHE A 14 -14.98 -32.52 -25.19
CA PHE A 14 -13.91 -31.89 -25.95
C PHE A 14 -12.56 -32.59 -25.75
N TRP A 15 -12.15 -32.85 -24.49
CA TRP A 15 -10.89 -33.53 -24.21
C TRP A 15 -10.86 -34.98 -24.72
N ARG A 16 -11.99 -35.67 -24.69
CA ARG A 16 -12.11 -37.02 -25.34
C ARG A 16 -11.89 -36.94 -26.85
N ARG A 17 -12.40 -35.88 -27.49
CA ARG A 17 -12.18 -35.62 -28.93
C ARG A 17 -10.72 -35.30 -29.21
N VAL A 18 -10.04 -34.49 -28.36
CA VAL A 18 -8.59 -34.26 -28.44
C VAL A 18 -7.82 -35.55 -28.33
N ALA A 19 -8.11 -36.39 -27.33
CA ALA A 19 -7.45 -37.68 -27.15
C ALA A 19 -7.69 -38.65 -28.33
N GLY A 20 -8.91 -38.62 -28.90
CA GLY A 20 -9.25 -39.37 -30.10
C GLY A 20 -8.41 -38.92 -31.31
N ALA A 21 -8.42 -37.61 -31.58
CA ALA A 21 -7.68 -37.06 -32.71
C ALA A 21 -6.16 -37.34 -32.62
N CYS A 22 -5.58 -37.25 -31.41
CA CYS A 22 -4.18 -37.58 -31.18
C CYS A 22 -3.90 -39.05 -31.48
N ALA A 23 -4.73 -39.96 -30.97
CA ALA A 23 -4.53 -41.42 -31.13
C ALA A 23 -4.71 -41.88 -32.59
N ASP A 24 -5.74 -41.36 -33.27
CA ASP A 24 -6.00 -41.69 -34.66
C ASP A 24 -4.87 -41.16 -35.59
N TRP A 25 -4.37 -39.94 -35.28
CA TRP A 25 -3.26 -39.41 -36.05
C TRP A 25 -1.95 -40.20 -35.77
N LEU A 26 -1.62 -40.51 -34.50
CA LEU A 26 -0.46 -41.32 -34.16
C LEU A 26 -0.50 -42.70 -34.86
N ALA A 27 -1.66 -43.34 -34.90
CA ALA A 27 -1.84 -44.61 -35.60
C ALA A 27 -1.61 -44.43 -37.10
N ALA A 28 -2.11 -43.37 -37.73
CA ALA A 28 -1.89 -43.09 -39.15
C ALA A 28 -0.41 -42.80 -39.48
N GLN A 29 0.37 -42.25 -38.52
CA GLN A 29 1.83 -42.04 -38.68
C GLN A 29 2.66 -43.29 -38.32
N GLY A 30 2.07 -44.36 -37.81
CA GLY A 30 2.80 -45.49 -37.28
C GLY A 30 3.67 -45.17 -36.05
N ALA A 31 3.36 -44.04 -35.36
CA ALA A 31 4.11 -43.55 -34.21
C ALA A 31 3.63 -44.22 -32.91
N SER A 32 4.58 -44.60 -32.04
CA SER A 32 4.27 -45.17 -30.73
C SER A 32 3.64 -44.12 -29.80
N PRO A 33 2.40 -44.33 -29.32
CA PRO A 33 1.82 -43.36 -28.36
C PRO A 33 2.61 -43.23 -27.08
N ARG A 34 3.30 -44.28 -26.63
CA ARG A 34 4.09 -44.27 -25.40
C ARG A 34 5.28 -43.27 -25.49
N ASP A 35 5.87 -43.17 -26.68
CA ASP A 35 7.06 -42.39 -26.92
C ASP A 35 6.74 -41.06 -27.61
N ALA A 36 5.46 -40.75 -27.82
CA ALA A 36 5.00 -39.47 -28.34
C ALA A 36 4.84 -38.42 -27.21
N VAL A 37 4.92 -37.16 -27.58
CA VAL A 37 4.75 -36.03 -26.64
C VAL A 37 3.58 -35.16 -27.08
N LEU A 38 2.66 -34.88 -26.16
CA LEU A 38 1.62 -33.86 -26.31
C LEU A 38 1.99 -32.63 -25.45
N LEU A 39 2.35 -31.54 -26.11
CA LEU A 39 2.63 -30.24 -25.50
C LEU A 39 1.31 -29.51 -25.28
N LEU A 40 1.05 -29.17 -24.02
CA LEU A 40 -0.12 -28.43 -23.56
C LEU A 40 0.24 -26.97 -23.24
N PRO A 41 -0.62 -26.01 -23.57
CA PRO A 41 -0.33 -24.60 -23.36
C PRO A 41 -0.20 -24.22 -21.87
N PHE A 42 -0.98 -24.89 -20.99
CA PHE A 42 -0.98 -24.59 -19.55
C PHE A 42 -0.94 -25.87 -18.72
N ALA A 43 -0.31 -25.81 -17.55
CA ALA A 43 -0.23 -26.93 -16.61
C ALA A 43 -1.63 -27.42 -16.14
N GLN A 44 -2.61 -26.50 -16.07
CA GLN A 44 -3.99 -26.81 -15.70
C GLN A 44 -4.69 -27.74 -16.69
N HIS A 45 -4.19 -27.85 -17.92
CA HIS A 45 -4.71 -28.79 -18.92
C HIS A 45 -4.22 -30.23 -18.71
N LEU A 46 -3.20 -30.46 -17.88
CA LEU A 46 -2.66 -31.81 -17.63
C LEU A 46 -3.71 -32.76 -17.06
N ALA A 47 -4.50 -32.29 -16.08
CA ALA A 47 -5.50 -33.13 -15.41
C ALA A 47 -6.65 -33.55 -16.36
N PRO A 48 -7.33 -32.63 -17.07
CA PRO A 48 -8.41 -33.03 -17.99
C PRO A 48 -7.90 -33.87 -19.18
N ALA A 49 -6.72 -33.53 -19.74
CA ALA A 49 -6.11 -34.35 -20.80
C ALA A 49 -5.82 -35.77 -20.30
N ARG A 50 -5.20 -35.90 -19.13
CA ARG A 50 -4.93 -37.24 -18.54
C ARG A 50 -6.19 -38.03 -18.31
N ARG A 51 -7.27 -37.46 -17.80
CA ARG A 51 -8.57 -38.15 -17.66
C ARG A 51 -9.11 -38.64 -19.00
N ALA A 52 -9.02 -37.81 -20.04
CA ALA A 52 -9.52 -38.20 -21.37
C ALA A 52 -8.73 -39.35 -21.98
N PHE A 53 -7.41 -39.37 -21.89
CA PHE A 53 -6.59 -40.51 -22.34
C PHE A 53 -6.81 -41.76 -21.51
N LEU A 54 -6.94 -41.64 -20.19
CA LEU A 54 -7.26 -42.79 -19.32
C LEU A 54 -8.63 -43.42 -19.67
N ALA A 55 -9.64 -42.56 -19.93
CA ALA A 55 -10.97 -43.05 -20.32
C ALA A 55 -10.97 -43.78 -21.67
N ARG A 56 -10.05 -43.39 -22.58
CA ARG A 56 -9.89 -44.10 -23.88
C ARG A 56 -9.22 -45.47 -23.70
N GLY A 57 -8.35 -45.61 -22.69
CA GLY A 57 -7.51 -46.80 -22.52
C GLY A 57 -6.32 -46.87 -23.47
N GLY A 58 -5.42 -47.80 -23.25
CA GLY A 58 -4.19 -47.97 -24.03
C GLY A 58 -3.06 -47.08 -23.57
N TRP A 59 -1.99 -46.98 -24.38
CA TRP A 59 -0.85 -46.10 -24.10
C TRP A 59 -1.20 -44.66 -24.41
N GLN A 60 -0.80 -43.74 -23.52
CA GLN A 60 -0.96 -42.30 -23.70
C GLN A 60 0.38 -41.63 -24.01
N PRO A 61 0.41 -40.51 -24.71
CA PRO A 61 1.61 -39.73 -24.90
C PRO A 61 2.06 -39.12 -23.60
N VAL A 62 3.32 -38.68 -23.56
CA VAL A 62 3.83 -37.84 -22.47
C VAL A 62 3.11 -36.49 -22.52
N LEU A 63 2.33 -36.20 -21.48
CA LEU A 63 1.60 -34.94 -21.33
C LEU A 63 2.46 -33.94 -20.57
N ALA A 64 2.85 -32.83 -21.19
CA ALA A 64 3.69 -31.83 -20.57
C ALA A 64 3.45 -30.43 -21.16
N THR A 65 3.86 -29.40 -20.45
CA THR A 65 4.10 -28.09 -21.06
C THR A 65 5.53 -28.03 -21.58
N THR A 66 5.86 -27.13 -22.50
CA THR A 66 7.22 -26.92 -22.98
C THR A 66 8.21 -26.71 -21.82
N ARG A 67 7.82 -25.91 -20.82
CA ARG A 67 8.63 -25.64 -19.64
C ARG A 67 8.83 -26.86 -18.74
N SER A 68 7.75 -27.57 -18.42
CA SER A 68 7.84 -28.74 -17.53
C SER A 68 8.66 -29.86 -18.16
N LEU A 69 8.52 -30.08 -19.46
CA LEU A 69 9.32 -31.08 -20.19
C LEU A 69 10.80 -30.68 -20.24
N ALA A 70 11.11 -29.42 -20.54
CA ALA A 70 12.49 -28.95 -20.55
C ALA A 70 13.17 -29.20 -19.18
N SER A 71 12.49 -28.85 -18.10
CA SER A 71 13.00 -29.07 -16.73
C SER A 71 13.17 -30.55 -16.38
N ALA A 72 12.29 -31.44 -16.89
CA ALA A 72 12.38 -32.89 -16.67
C ALA A 72 13.51 -33.53 -17.45
N LEU A 73 13.86 -33.00 -18.63
CA LEU A 73 14.95 -33.53 -19.47
C LEU A 73 16.36 -33.11 -18.97
N GLY A 74 16.45 -32.08 -18.19
CA GLY A 74 17.69 -31.68 -17.56
C GLY A 74 17.68 -30.28 -17.00
N PRO A 75 18.37 -30.02 -15.88
CA PRO A 75 18.51 -28.67 -15.35
C PRO A 75 19.40 -27.83 -16.27
N SER A 76 19.10 -26.52 -16.33
CA SER A 76 20.07 -25.55 -16.87
C SER A 76 21.31 -25.47 -15.98
N PRO A 77 22.51 -25.27 -16.53
CA PRO A 77 23.66 -24.91 -15.74
C PRO A 77 23.39 -23.66 -14.89
N LEU A 78 23.98 -23.62 -13.72
CA LEU A 78 23.84 -22.49 -12.83
C LEU A 78 24.56 -21.26 -13.41
N ALA A 79 24.03 -20.05 -13.18
CA ALA A 79 24.63 -18.82 -13.66
C ALA A 79 25.96 -18.51 -12.95
N GLN A 80 27.00 -18.17 -13.68
CA GLN A 80 28.24 -17.64 -13.14
C GLN A 80 28.13 -16.12 -12.90
N PRO A 81 29.03 -15.50 -12.13
CA PRO A 81 29.04 -14.05 -11.98
C PRO A 81 29.06 -13.35 -13.34
N GLY A 82 28.19 -12.37 -13.53
CA GLY A 82 28.02 -11.64 -14.78
C GLY A 82 27.06 -12.26 -15.79
N GLN A 83 26.67 -13.53 -15.63
CA GLN A 83 25.64 -14.18 -16.45
C GLN A 83 24.23 -13.90 -15.91
N ILE A 84 23.20 -14.06 -16.75
CA ILE A 84 21.80 -13.83 -16.37
C ILE A 84 21.26 -15.02 -15.59
N SER A 85 20.97 -14.82 -14.30
CA SER A 85 20.45 -15.90 -13.45
C SER A 85 18.98 -16.26 -13.71
N GLY A 86 18.21 -15.31 -14.21
CA GLY A 86 16.76 -15.36 -14.33
C GLY A 86 16.03 -14.93 -13.06
N ASP A 87 16.77 -14.57 -12.01
CA ASP A 87 16.26 -13.97 -10.77
C ASP A 87 16.46 -12.45 -10.87
N ALA A 88 15.37 -11.68 -10.94
CA ALA A 88 15.45 -10.25 -11.21
C ALA A 88 16.24 -9.45 -10.15
N PRO A 89 16.05 -9.66 -8.83
CA PRO A 89 16.85 -9.00 -7.79
C PRO A 89 18.36 -9.34 -7.84
N VAL A 90 18.72 -10.55 -8.20
CA VAL A 90 20.13 -10.97 -8.37
C VAL A 90 20.71 -10.32 -9.63
N ASP A 91 19.96 -10.38 -10.73
CA ASP A 91 20.38 -9.82 -12.02
C ASP A 91 20.45 -8.29 -11.99
N ALA A 92 19.67 -7.63 -11.11
CA ALA A 92 19.79 -6.20 -10.87
C ALA A 92 21.16 -5.80 -10.31
N LEU A 93 21.78 -6.65 -9.47
CA LEU A 93 23.15 -6.43 -8.97
C LEU A 93 24.18 -6.56 -10.09
N ALA A 94 24.02 -7.56 -10.96
CA ALA A 94 24.87 -7.73 -12.13
C ALA A 94 24.71 -6.57 -13.13
N ALA A 95 23.47 -6.13 -13.35
CA ALA A 95 23.15 -4.98 -14.19
C ALA A 95 23.75 -3.68 -13.63
N ASP A 96 23.68 -3.46 -12.30
CA ASP A 96 24.34 -2.31 -11.64
C ASP A 96 25.86 -2.32 -11.92
N ALA A 97 26.51 -3.48 -11.81
CA ALA A 97 27.93 -3.61 -12.09
C ALA A 97 28.29 -3.34 -13.57
N LEU A 98 27.44 -3.78 -14.51
CA LEU A 98 27.62 -3.55 -15.96
C LEU A 98 27.59 -2.06 -16.33
N ILE A 99 26.71 -1.27 -15.73
CA ILE A 99 26.53 0.15 -16.08
C ILE A 99 27.19 1.11 -15.09
N ALA A 100 27.68 0.63 -13.95
CA ALA A 100 28.25 1.47 -12.88
C ALA A 100 29.45 2.32 -13.35
N GLN A 101 30.19 1.88 -14.36
CA GLN A 101 31.36 2.61 -14.91
C GLN A 101 30.96 3.69 -15.90
N GLN A 102 29.74 3.72 -16.38
CA GLN A 102 29.27 4.72 -17.33
C GLN A 102 28.99 6.06 -16.63
N SER A 103 29.50 7.14 -17.17
CA SER A 103 29.38 8.48 -16.55
C SER A 103 27.93 8.93 -16.38
N TRP A 104 27.06 8.62 -17.37
CA TRP A 104 25.63 8.93 -17.30
C TRP A 104 24.94 8.15 -16.17
N ALA A 105 25.30 6.89 -15.97
CA ALA A 105 24.73 6.05 -14.92
C ALA A 105 25.11 6.55 -13.52
N GLN A 106 26.38 6.97 -13.34
CA GLN A 106 26.85 7.58 -12.10
C GLN A 106 26.17 8.92 -11.82
N GLY A 107 25.93 9.72 -12.86
CA GLY A 107 25.18 10.97 -12.78
C GLY A 107 23.74 10.70 -12.30
N LEU A 108 23.02 9.84 -13.02
CA LEU A 108 21.65 9.47 -12.70
C LEU A 108 21.52 8.86 -11.30
N LYS A 109 22.46 8.01 -10.89
CA LYS A 109 22.45 7.39 -9.54
C LYS A 109 22.56 8.40 -8.41
N ARG A 110 23.27 9.52 -8.63
CA ARG A 110 23.42 10.62 -7.65
C ARG A 110 22.22 11.58 -7.67
N GLU A 111 21.77 11.95 -8.86
CA GLU A 111 20.76 13.01 -9.05
C GLU A 111 19.35 12.47 -8.87
N ASP A 112 19.05 11.27 -9.40
CA ASP A 112 17.76 10.61 -9.26
C ASP A 112 17.93 9.10 -9.04
N PRO A 113 18.13 8.66 -7.81
CA PRO A 113 18.25 7.23 -7.47
C PRO A 113 17.00 6.39 -7.82
N ARG A 114 15.82 7.01 -7.95
CA ARG A 114 14.59 6.29 -8.35
C ARG A 114 14.60 6.00 -9.84
N ALA A 115 14.91 7.00 -10.65
CA ALA A 115 15.06 6.81 -12.11
C ALA A 115 16.16 5.81 -12.42
N TYR A 116 17.26 5.83 -11.68
CA TYR A 116 18.35 4.85 -11.82
C TYR A 116 17.87 3.41 -11.57
N ARG A 117 17.17 3.16 -10.46
CA ARG A 117 16.61 1.83 -10.18
C ARG A 117 15.62 1.39 -11.23
N LEU A 118 14.78 2.31 -11.72
CA LEU A 118 13.84 2.01 -12.80
C LEU A 118 14.57 1.62 -14.09
N ALA A 119 15.67 2.29 -14.43
CA ALA A 119 16.50 1.94 -15.58
C ALA A 119 17.13 0.54 -15.45
N LEU A 120 17.63 0.19 -14.25
CA LEU A 120 18.11 -1.16 -13.95
C LEU A 120 17.02 -2.22 -14.11
N ALA A 121 15.85 -2.00 -13.55
CA ALA A 121 14.72 -2.93 -13.64
C ALA A 121 14.31 -3.16 -15.11
N ARG A 122 14.24 -2.10 -15.92
CA ARG A 122 13.94 -2.18 -17.36
C ARG A 122 15.02 -2.93 -18.14
N LEU A 123 16.29 -2.70 -17.82
CA LEU A 123 17.41 -3.41 -18.42
C LEU A 123 17.34 -4.91 -18.14
N VAL A 124 17.12 -5.29 -16.88
CA VAL A 124 16.95 -6.70 -16.47
C VAL A 124 15.74 -7.34 -17.15
N GLU A 125 14.58 -6.68 -17.13
CA GLU A 125 13.35 -7.17 -17.80
C GLU A 125 13.61 -7.47 -19.28
N THR A 126 14.28 -6.55 -19.97
CA THR A 126 14.58 -6.66 -21.40
C THR A 126 15.62 -7.76 -21.65
N ALA A 127 16.65 -7.87 -20.82
CA ALA A 127 17.65 -8.94 -20.92
C ALA A 127 17.00 -10.33 -20.71
N HIS A 128 16.11 -10.46 -19.72
CA HIS A 128 15.33 -11.67 -19.52
C HIS A 128 14.44 -12.00 -20.72
N ALA A 129 13.85 -10.98 -21.37
CA ALA A 129 13.05 -11.19 -22.57
C ALA A 129 13.91 -11.70 -23.75
N PHE A 130 15.09 -11.13 -23.96
CA PHE A 130 16.03 -11.60 -24.98
C PHE A 130 16.52 -13.02 -24.69
N THR A 131 16.90 -13.34 -23.47
CA THR A 131 17.34 -14.68 -23.08
C THR A 131 16.23 -15.73 -23.31
N ARG A 132 14.98 -15.40 -22.96
CA ARG A 132 13.82 -16.27 -23.23
C ARG A 132 13.56 -16.44 -24.71
N ALA A 133 13.63 -15.37 -25.51
CA ALA A 133 13.44 -15.44 -26.97
C ALA A 133 14.56 -16.25 -27.64
N ALA A 134 15.81 -16.06 -27.22
CA ALA A 134 16.96 -16.85 -27.68
C ALA A 134 16.79 -18.34 -27.32
N GLY A 135 16.29 -18.66 -26.13
CA GLY A 135 16.00 -20.03 -25.71
C GLY A 135 14.85 -20.70 -26.49
N GLN A 136 14.05 -19.94 -27.24
CA GLN A 136 13.02 -20.45 -28.13
C GLN A 136 13.54 -20.75 -29.56
N GLN A 137 14.76 -20.33 -29.87
CA GLN A 137 15.40 -20.62 -31.15
C GLN A 137 16.10 -21.99 -31.11
N ASP A 138 16.16 -22.64 -32.27
CA ASP A 138 17.05 -23.77 -32.45
C ASP A 138 18.48 -23.38 -32.04
N PRO A 139 19.18 -24.21 -31.24
CA PRO A 139 20.54 -23.90 -30.80
C PRO A 139 21.51 -23.49 -31.93
N ALA A 140 21.38 -24.07 -33.12
CA ALA A 140 22.22 -23.75 -34.28
C ALA A 140 21.86 -22.37 -34.87
N ALA A 141 20.64 -21.91 -34.74
CA ALA A 141 20.17 -20.64 -35.29
C ALA A 141 20.32 -19.46 -34.30
N ARG A 142 20.57 -19.74 -33.03
CA ARG A 142 20.55 -18.73 -31.95
C ARG A 142 21.61 -17.61 -32.16
N GLY A 143 22.81 -17.95 -32.62
CA GLY A 143 23.86 -16.96 -32.90
C GLY A 143 23.44 -15.99 -34.01
N ALA A 144 22.86 -16.51 -35.11
CA ALA A 144 22.33 -15.69 -36.20
C ALA A 144 21.16 -14.81 -35.73
N TRP A 145 20.29 -15.30 -34.81
CA TRP A 145 19.20 -14.53 -34.24
C TRP A 145 19.75 -13.32 -33.43
N PHE A 146 20.75 -13.50 -32.56
CA PHE A 146 21.37 -12.40 -31.82
C PHE A 146 22.01 -11.36 -32.74
N GLU A 147 22.65 -11.79 -33.81
CA GLU A 147 23.26 -10.88 -34.78
C GLU A 147 22.20 -10.09 -35.55
N ALA A 148 21.12 -10.73 -35.99
CA ALA A 148 19.97 -10.07 -36.64
C ALA A 148 19.28 -9.08 -35.67
N ALA A 149 19.13 -9.45 -34.41
CA ALA A 149 18.57 -8.58 -33.38
C ALA A 149 19.43 -7.35 -33.15
N ARG A 150 20.76 -7.51 -33.12
CA ARG A 150 21.69 -6.41 -32.97
C ARG A 150 21.61 -5.45 -34.15
N GLN A 151 21.61 -5.97 -35.38
CA GLN A 151 21.50 -5.18 -36.60
C GLN A 151 20.18 -4.38 -36.60
N HIS A 152 19.06 -5.04 -36.32
CA HIS A 152 17.75 -4.41 -36.25
C HIS A 152 17.71 -3.23 -35.26
N LEU A 153 18.28 -3.41 -34.05
CA LEU A 153 18.33 -2.35 -33.05
C LEU A 153 19.36 -1.26 -33.36
N THR A 154 20.36 -1.50 -34.23
CA THR A 154 21.37 -0.52 -34.59
C THR A 154 20.92 0.34 -35.78
N ASP A 155 20.18 -0.22 -36.73
CA ASP A 155 19.79 0.43 -38.00
C ASP A 155 18.74 1.54 -37.83
N ASP A 156 18.00 1.58 -36.73
CA ASP A 156 17.03 2.63 -36.45
C ASP A 156 17.68 3.76 -35.61
N PRO A 157 17.81 4.98 -36.13
CA PRO A 157 18.46 6.09 -35.43
C PRO A 157 17.61 6.72 -34.33
N VAL A 158 16.34 6.29 -34.16
CA VAL A 158 15.40 6.86 -33.18
C VAL A 158 15.47 6.12 -31.85
N GLY A 159 15.66 6.82 -30.73
CA GLY A 159 15.54 6.28 -29.38
C GLY A 159 16.84 6.27 -28.57
N GLY A 160 17.24 7.40 -28.06
CA GLY A 160 18.43 7.66 -27.24
C GLY A 160 18.80 6.65 -26.15
N THR A 161 18.45 6.96 -24.92
CA THR A 161 18.86 6.18 -23.72
C THR A 161 18.21 4.80 -23.66
N GLU A 162 16.92 4.70 -24.01
CA GLU A 162 16.19 3.43 -23.99
C GLU A 162 16.79 2.41 -24.93
N ARG A 163 17.12 2.83 -26.15
CA ARG A 163 17.78 1.97 -27.15
C ARG A 163 19.19 1.57 -26.72
N ALA A 164 19.96 2.49 -26.14
CA ALA A 164 21.29 2.15 -25.61
C ALA A 164 21.20 1.09 -24.51
N LEU A 165 20.22 1.21 -23.60
CA LEU A 165 19.94 0.20 -22.59
C LEU A 165 19.47 -1.12 -23.20
N ALA A 166 18.63 -1.09 -24.24
CA ALA A 166 18.20 -2.30 -24.94
C ALA A 166 19.37 -3.03 -25.62
N LEU A 167 20.32 -2.29 -26.23
CA LEU A 167 21.55 -2.87 -26.79
C LEU A 167 22.46 -3.47 -25.70
N VAL A 168 22.56 -2.83 -24.53
CA VAL A 168 23.28 -3.40 -23.37
C VAL A 168 22.60 -4.69 -22.91
N ALA A 169 21.27 -4.70 -22.80
CA ALA A 169 20.50 -5.88 -22.44
C ALA A 169 20.70 -7.03 -23.44
N LEU A 170 20.70 -6.71 -24.74
CA LEU A 170 20.94 -7.68 -25.81
C LEU A 170 22.37 -8.21 -25.76
N ALA A 171 23.36 -7.35 -25.57
CA ALA A 171 24.78 -7.75 -25.49
C ALA A 171 25.00 -8.64 -24.25
N TRP A 172 24.38 -8.31 -23.13
CA TRP A 172 24.42 -9.12 -21.93
C TRP A 172 23.78 -10.49 -22.15
N ALA A 173 22.58 -10.56 -22.73
CA ALA A 173 21.93 -11.83 -23.08
C ALA A 173 22.75 -12.66 -24.08
N ALA A 174 23.41 -12.02 -25.07
CA ALA A 174 24.26 -12.69 -26.07
C ALA A 174 25.60 -13.20 -25.48
N SER A 175 26.09 -12.59 -24.40
CA SER A 175 27.33 -13.04 -23.73
C SER A 175 27.10 -14.22 -22.78
N ASP A 176 25.84 -14.59 -22.52
CA ASP A 176 25.49 -15.75 -21.70
C ASP A 176 25.68 -17.04 -22.53
N ASP A 177 26.79 -17.72 -22.28
CA ASP A 177 27.18 -18.95 -22.98
C ASP A 177 26.56 -20.22 -22.41
N ARG A 178 25.68 -20.08 -21.42
CA ARG A 178 24.99 -21.22 -20.81
C ARG A 178 24.03 -21.88 -21.79
N THR A 179 23.94 -23.19 -21.71
CA THR A 179 22.93 -23.95 -22.42
C THR A 179 21.55 -23.79 -21.76
N PRO A 180 20.57 -23.14 -22.40
CA PRO A 180 19.21 -23.07 -21.86
C PRO A 180 18.62 -24.45 -21.66
N ALA A 181 17.74 -24.63 -20.63
CA ALA A 181 17.03 -25.89 -20.43
C ALA A 181 16.22 -26.31 -21.66
N THR A 182 15.75 -25.34 -22.44
CA THR A 182 15.01 -25.59 -23.69
C THR A 182 15.80 -26.32 -24.75
N ASP A 183 17.14 -26.27 -24.73
CA ASP A 183 17.98 -27.01 -25.68
C ASP A 183 17.82 -28.53 -25.55
N ALA A 184 17.46 -29.01 -24.36
CA ALA A 184 17.14 -30.42 -24.17
C ALA A 184 15.93 -30.85 -25.00
N LEU A 185 14.97 -29.97 -25.25
CA LEU A 185 13.82 -30.23 -26.11
C LEU A 185 14.23 -30.41 -27.57
N PHE A 186 15.14 -29.58 -28.08
CA PHE A 186 15.63 -29.69 -29.46
C PHE A 186 16.50 -30.95 -29.70
N ARG A 187 17.08 -31.51 -28.65
CA ARG A 187 17.81 -32.77 -28.69
C ARG A 187 16.90 -34.00 -28.49
N HIS A 188 15.72 -33.80 -27.88
CA HIS A 188 14.80 -34.87 -27.64
C HIS A 188 14.14 -35.35 -28.94
N ARG A 189 14.05 -36.69 -29.14
CA ARG A 189 13.51 -37.30 -30.34
C ARG A 189 12.37 -38.25 -29.97
N PRO A 190 11.17 -37.72 -29.68
CA PRO A 190 10.02 -38.56 -29.47
C PRO A 190 9.59 -39.27 -30.78
N SER A 191 8.68 -40.23 -30.67
CA SER A 191 8.09 -40.87 -31.86
C SER A 191 7.21 -39.90 -32.65
N ALA A 192 6.66 -38.89 -32.01
CA ALA A 192 5.89 -37.79 -32.60
C ALA A 192 5.76 -36.61 -31.66
N TRP A 193 5.73 -35.39 -32.21
CA TRP A 193 5.35 -34.18 -31.52
C TRP A 193 3.90 -33.80 -31.79
N ILE A 194 3.15 -33.55 -30.76
CA ILE A 194 1.80 -33.00 -30.86
C ILE A 194 1.79 -31.71 -30.01
N ALA A 195 1.26 -30.64 -30.55
CA ALA A 195 1.08 -29.39 -29.78
C ALA A 195 -0.38 -28.93 -29.83
N LEU A 196 -0.95 -28.67 -28.67
CA LEU A 196 -2.26 -28.03 -28.51
C LEU A 196 -2.07 -26.51 -28.38
N GLN A 197 -2.73 -25.74 -29.25
CA GLN A 197 -2.76 -24.29 -29.18
C GLN A 197 -4.05 -23.83 -28.50
N ALA A 198 -3.92 -22.94 -27.51
CA ALA A 198 -5.03 -22.18 -26.92
C ALA A 198 -4.52 -20.82 -26.46
N GLY A 199 -5.11 -19.74 -26.98
CA GLY A 199 -4.69 -18.35 -26.71
C GLY A 199 -3.47 -17.91 -27.54
N GLY A 200 -3.37 -18.42 -28.77
CA GLY A 200 -2.27 -18.18 -29.68
C GLY A 200 -1.17 -19.26 -29.64
N PRO A 201 -0.27 -19.25 -30.61
CA PRO A 201 0.79 -20.24 -30.73
C PRO A 201 1.91 -20.06 -29.71
N ASP A 202 2.34 -21.13 -29.06
CA ASP A 202 3.60 -21.19 -28.31
C ASP A 202 4.81 -21.16 -29.30
N PRO A 203 5.67 -20.13 -29.27
CA PRO A 203 6.79 -20.02 -30.20
C PRO A 203 7.79 -21.18 -30.09
N LEU A 204 8.03 -21.67 -28.88
CA LEU A 204 8.94 -22.79 -28.64
C LEU A 204 8.36 -24.09 -29.21
N ALA A 205 7.08 -24.37 -28.94
CA ALA A 205 6.40 -25.52 -29.54
C ALA A 205 6.42 -25.45 -31.06
N ARG A 206 6.22 -24.24 -31.63
CA ARG A 206 6.29 -24.05 -33.10
C ARG A 206 7.68 -24.35 -33.62
N ALA A 207 8.74 -23.87 -32.97
CA ALA A 207 10.12 -24.14 -33.37
C ALA A 207 10.45 -25.63 -33.33
N LEU A 208 10.01 -26.34 -32.28
CA LEU A 208 10.21 -27.78 -32.13
C LEU A 208 9.50 -28.58 -33.25
N LEU A 209 8.26 -28.25 -33.58
CA LEU A 209 7.49 -28.94 -34.60
C LEU A 209 7.97 -28.63 -36.01
N ALA A 210 8.64 -27.51 -36.23
CA ALA A 210 9.21 -27.12 -37.54
C ALA A 210 10.51 -27.87 -37.87
N GLY A 211 11.16 -28.52 -36.90
CA GLY A 211 12.45 -29.19 -37.06
C GLY A 211 12.47 -30.39 -38.04
N GLY A 212 11.33 -30.89 -38.53
CA GLY A 212 11.18 -31.74 -39.70
C GLY A 212 11.55 -33.21 -39.53
N ASP A 213 12.32 -33.63 -38.54
CA ASP A 213 12.85 -35.00 -38.40
C ASP A 213 11.86 -36.00 -37.76
N VAL A 214 10.80 -35.49 -37.14
CA VAL A 214 9.82 -36.27 -36.37
C VAL A 214 8.41 -35.86 -36.79
N PRO A 215 7.46 -36.82 -36.97
CA PRO A 215 6.08 -36.48 -37.26
C PRO A 215 5.51 -35.46 -36.30
N ALA A 216 4.87 -34.40 -36.82
CA ALA A 216 4.37 -33.30 -36.03
C ALA A 216 2.89 -32.98 -36.32
N LEU A 217 2.09 -32.79 -35.25
CA LEU A 217 0.69 -32.40 -35.33
C LEU A 217 0.46 -31.10 -34.53
N TRP A 218 -0.16 -30.14 -35.18
CA TRP A 218 -0.65 -28.94 -34.55
C TRP A 218 -2.17 -28.97 -34.42
N LEU A 219 -2.66 -28.94 -33.17
CA LEU A 219 -4.07 -28.89 -32.82
C LEU A 219 -4.41 -27.43 -32.43
N ASP A 220 -5.16 -26.77 -33.26
CA ASP A 220 -5.58 -25.39 -33.07
C ASP A 220 -7.00 -25.32 -32.51
N THR A 221 -7.13 -24.85 -31.26
CA THR A 221 -8.41 -24.72 -30.56
C THR A 221 -8.92 -23.30 -30.49
N ASP A 222 -8.19 -22.34 -31.04
CA ASP A 222 -8.56 -20.93 -30.99
C ASP A 222 -9.83 -20.66 -31.80
N LEU A 223 -10.67 -19.77 -31.27
CA LEU A 223 -11.95 -19.37 -31.82
C LEU A 223 -11.87 -17.95 -32.35
N ASP A 224 -12.50 -17.70 -33.51
CA ASP A 224 -12.61 -16.34 -34.03
C ASP A 224 -13.83 -15.65 -33.41
N LEU A 225 -13.60 -14.62 -32.62
CA LEU A 225 -14.65 -13.84 -31.97
C LEU A 225 -15.61 -13.19 -32.98
N ASP A 226 -15.09 -12.79 -34.14
CA ASP A 226 -15.89 -12.13 -35.19
C ASP A 226 -16.73 -13.14 -36.01
N GLN A 227 -16.39 -14.41 -35.94
CA GLN A 227 -17.10 -15.52 -36.60
C GLN A 227 -17.91 -16.40 -35.62
N LEU A 228 -18.06 -15.98 -34.37
CA LEU A 228 -18.93 -16.66 -33.43
C LEU A 228 -20.39 -16.52 -33.87
N ALA A 229 -20.78 -17.41 -34.77
CA ALA A 229 -22.10 -17.39 -35.44
C ALA A 229 -23.25 -17.68 -34.44
N GLU A 230 -22.99 -18.36 -33.33
CA GLU A 230 -23.97 -18.70 -32.30
C GLU A 230 -23.47 -18.37 -30.91
N PRO A 231 -24.11 -17.43 -30.19
CA PRO A 231 -23.90 -17.29 -28.77
C PRO A 231 -24.52 -18.49 -28.08
N VAL A 232 -23.73 -19.32 -27.49
CA VAL A 232 -24.16 -20.62 -27.01
C VAL A 232 -24.35 -20.65 -25.53
N ALA A 233 -23.72 -19.72 -24.86
CA ALA A 233 -23.81 -19.61 -23.42
C ALA A 233 -24.90 -18.60 -23.02
N ARG A 234 -25.39 -18.75 -21.81
CA ARG A 234 -26.11 -17.71 -21.11
C ARG A 234 -25.09 -16.66 -20.70
N VAL A 235 -25.02 -15.57 -21.46
CA VAL A 235 -24.16 -14.43 -21.15
C VAL A 235 -24.99 -13.37 -20.43
N GLU A 236 -24.61 -13.09 -19.19
CA GLU A 236 -25.29 -12.10 -18.36
C GLU A 236 -24.38 -10.90 -18.13
N GLU A 237 -24.93 -9.70 -18.12
CA GLU A 237 -24.21 -8.46 -17.85
C GLU A 237 -24.82 -7.73 -16.65
N ALA A 238 -23.96 -7.37 -15.68
CA ALA A 238 -24.27 -6.50 -14.56
C ALA A 238 -23.58 -5.15 -14.73
N LEU A 239 -24.36 -4.08 -14.64
CA LEU A 239 -23.88 -2.70 -14.68
C LEU A 239 -23.81 -2.16 -13.25
N CYS A 240 -22.63 -1.80 -12.80
CA CYS A 240 -22.36 -1.34 -11.45
C CYS A 240 -22.01 0.14 -11.45
N ALA A 241 -22.46 0.85 -10.41
CA ALA A 241 -22.24 2.29 -10.30
C ALA A 241 -20.78 2.61 -9.88
N ASP A 242 -20.20 1.76 -9.04
CA ASP A 242 -18.90 1.97 -8.43
C ASP A 242 -18.18 0.65 -8.11
N PHE A 243 -16.97 0.77 -7.59
CA PHE A 243 -16.09 -0.34 -7.21
C PHE A 243 -16.74 -1.29 -6.17
N GLU A 244 -17.33 -0.75 -5.12
CA GLU A 244 -17.90 -1.60 -4.06
C GLU A 244 -19.14 -2.35 -4.55
N THR A 245 -19.98 -1.70 -5.34
CA THR A 245 -21.13 -2.33 -6.01
C THR A 245 -20.68 -3.44 -6.95
N LEU A 246 -19.60 -3.21 -7.72
CA LEU A 246 -19.00 -4.22 -8.59
C LEU A 246 -18.49 -5.43 -7.79
N ALA A 247 -17.79 -5.20 -6.69
CA ALA A 247 -17.26 -6.27 -5.86
C ALA A 247 -18.39 -7.08 -5.19
N GLN A 248 -19.40 -6.41 -4.67
CA GLN A 248 -20.56 -7.06 -4.04
C GLN A 248 -21.39 -7.86 -5.04
N ALA A 249 -21.71 -7.28 -6.20
CA ALA A 249 -22.41 -7.98 -7.27
C ALA A 249 -21.65 -9.21 -7.76
N SER A 250 -20.32 -9.12 -7.86
CA SER A 250 -19.45 -10.25 -8.24
C SER A 250 -19.50 -11.37 -7.20
N ALA A 251 -19.44 -11.03 -5.91
CA ALA A 251 -19.56 -12.02 -4.85
C ALA A 251 -20.94 -12.69 -4.85
N VAL A 252 -22.00 -11.91 -5.09
CA VAL A 252 -23.38 -12.44 -5.20
C VAL A 252 -23.53 -13.36 -6.41
N ALA A 253 -22.99 -12.98 -7.56
CA ALA A 253 -23.01 -13.82 -8.77
C ALA A 253 -22.33 -15.17 -8.51
N VAL A 254 -21.18 -15.19 -7.82
CA VAL A 254 -20.52 -16.43 -7.41
C VAL A 254 -21.43 -17.28 -6.53
N LEU A 255 -22.04 -16.68 -5.50
CA LEU A 255 -22.94 -17.39 -4.57
C LEU A 255 -24.20 -17.91 -5.26
N GLN A 256 -24.81 -17.15 -6.17
CA GLN A 256 -25.96 -17.59 -6.98
C GLN A 256 -25.59 -18.79 -7.87
N HIS A 257 -24.39 -18.80 -8.49
CA HIS A 257 -23.94 -19.95 -9.29
C HIS A 257 -23.73 -21.18 -8.42
N LEU A 258 -23.12 -21.02 -7.24
CA LEU A 258 -22.94 -22.14 -6.31
C LEU A 258 -24.29 -22.69 -5.81
N ALA A 259 -25.21 -21.81 -5.45
CA ALA A 259 -26.58 -22.21 -5.05
C ALA A 259 -27.33 -22.95 -6.16
N ALA A 260 -27.06 -22.60 -7.42
CA ALA A 260 -27.59 -23.31 -8.60
C ALA A 260 -26.84 -24.58 -8.97
N GLY A 261 -25.91 -25.06 -8.14
CA GLY A 261 -25.14 -26.29 -8.35
C GLY A 261 -24.08 -26.22 -9.46
N ARG A 262 -23.62 -25.01 -9.82
CA ARG A 262 -22.65 -24.80 -10.91
C ARG A 262 -21.20 -24.76 -10.43
N ALA A 263 -20.85 -25.58 -9.44
CA ALA A 263 -19.46 -25.70 -9.02
C ALA A 263 -18.64 -26.57 -9.99
N PRO A 264 -17.30 -26.29 -10.17
CA PRO A 264 -16.60 -25.15 -9.67
C PRO A 264 -16.90 -23.85 -10.46
N VAL A 265 -16.92 -22.71 -9.78
CA VAL A 265 -17.08 -21.39 -10.39
C VAL A 265 -15.70 -20.77 -10.57
N ALA A 266 -15.40 -20.28 -11.79
CA ALA A 266 -14.21 -19.48 -12.01
C ALA A 266 -14.51 -18.00 -11.71
N LEU A 267 -13.79 -17.42 -10.75
CA LEU A 267 -13.71 -15.98 -10.56
C LEU A 267 -12.49 -15.44 -11.33
N ILE A 268 -12.75 -14.72 -12.39
CA ILE A 268 -11.71 -14.28 -13.31
C ILE A 268 -10.97 -13.08 -12.76
N ALA A 269 -9.66 -13.21 -12.60
CA ALA A 269 -8.79 -12.21 -12.00
C ALA A 269 -8.17 -11.27 -13.06
N GLN A 270 -9.02 -10.46 -13.74
CA GLN A 270 -8.57 -9.40 -14.63
C GLN A 270 -8.13 -8.17 -13.83
N ASP A 271 -8.98 -7.71 -12.92
CA ASP A 271 -8.65 -6.69 -11.93
C ASP A 271 -8.40 -7.33 -10.56
N ARG A 272 -7.16 -7.30 -10.11
CA ARG A 272 -6.75 -7.91 -8.84
C ARG A 272 -7.27 -7.16 -7.62
N VAL A 273 -7.52 -5.86 -7.74
CA VAL A 273 -8.04 -5.04 -6.63
C VAL A 273 -9.48 -5.42 -6.35
N VAL A 274 -10.30 -5.51 -7.41
CA VAL A 274 -11.68 -6.00 -7.32
C VAL A 274 -11.72 -7.42 -6.77
N VAL A 275 -10.92 -8.32 -7.34
CA VAL A 275 -10.92 -9.74 -6.93
C VAL A 275 -10.49 -9.91 -5.48
N ARG A 276 -9.53 -9.11 -4.98
CA ARG A 276 -9.17 -9.10 -3.55
C ARG A 276 -10.37 -8.73 -2.67
N ARG A 277 -11.15 -7.73 -3.09
CA ARG A 277 -12.36 -7.32 -2.36
C ARG A 277 -13.43 -8.40 -2.41
N VAL A 278 -13.68 -8.99 -3.57
CA VAL A 278 -14.61 -10.13 -3.75
C VAL A 278 -14.20 -11.30 -2.87
N ARG A 279 -12.92 -11.67 -2.87
CA ARG A 279 -12.37 -12.72 -2.02
C ARG A 279 -12.63 -12.43 -0.54
N ALA A 280 -12.42 -11.21 -0.08
CA ALA A 280 -12.69 -10.83 1.31
C ALA A 280 -14.19 -10.97 1.66
N LEU A 281 -15.09 -10.64 0.74
CA LEU A 281 -16.52 -10.81 0.92
C LEU A 281 -16.91 -12.30 1.01
N LEU A 282 -16.38 -13.13 0.12
CA LEU A 282 -16.66 -14.58 0.10
C LEU A 282 -16.02 -15.30 1.30
N SER A 283 -14.82 -14.91 1.73
CA SER A 283 -14.15 -15.46 2.92
C SER A 283 -14.96 -15.21 4.19
N ARG A 284 -15.65 -14.08 4.30
CA ARG A 284 -16.56 -13.78 5.42
C ARG A 284 -17.76 -14.71 5.50
N GLN A 285 -18.10 -15.37 4.39
CA GLN A 285 -19.13 -16.42 4.32
C GLN A 285 -18.56 -17.81 4.59
N GLY A 286 -17.29 -17.91 4.94
CA GLY A 286 -16.59 -19.21 5.16
C GLY A 286 -16.39 -20.03 3.89
N LEU A 287 -16.45 -19.43 2.70
CA LEU A 287 -16.34 -20.14 1.44
C LEU A 287 -14.88 -20.46 1.12
N PRO A 288 -14.49 -21.73 0.93
CA PRO A 288 -13.15 -22.08 0.51
C PRO A 288 -12.92 -21.70 -0.96
N MET A 289 -11.75 -21.12 -1.24
CA MET A 289 -11.37 -20.67 -2.58
C MET A 289 -9.95 -21.11 -2.89
N HIS A 290 -9.71 -21.53 -4.13
CA HIS A 290 -8.37 -21.79 -4.66
C HIS A 290 -7.92 -20.61 -5.51
N ASP A 291 -6.90 -19.86 -5.06
CA ASP A 291 -6.37 -18.71 -5.78
C ASP A 291 -5.09 -19.09 -6.54
N GLU A 292 -5.20 -19.32 -7.84
CA GLU A 292 -4.07 -19.64 -8.72
C GLU A 292 -3.20 -18.42 -9.06
N THR A 293 -3.68 -17.21 -8.73
CA THR A 293 -2.95 -16.00 -9.04
C THR A 293 -2.02 -15.58 -7.91
N GLY A 294 -2.36 -15.92 -6.67
CA GLY A 294 -1.63 -15.51 -5.50
C GLY A 294 -1.50 -13.98 -5.39
N TRP A 295 -0.59 -13.50 -4.59
CA TRP A 295 -0.24 -12.10 -4.47
C TRP A 295 1.25 -11.90 -4.21
N THR A 296 1.71 -10.67 -4.26
CA THR A 296 3.11 -10.35 -4.01
C THR A 296 3.54 -10.81 -2.62
N LEU A 297 4.66 -11.47 -2.53
CA LEU A 297 5.20 -12.01 -1.28
C LEU A 297 5.41 -10.90 -0.25
N ALA A 298 5.78 -9.68 -0.69
CA ALA A 298 5.94 -8.50 0.15
C ALA A 298 4.70 -8.13 0.98
N THR A 299 3.51 -8.53 0.55
CA THR A 299 2.25 -8.22 1.25
C THR A 299 1.85 -9.25 2.30
N THR A 300 2.66 -10.27 2.51
CA THR A 300 2.39 -11.32 3.50
C THR A 300 2.78 -10.88 4.93
N PRO A 301 2.15 -11.45 5.96
CA PRO A 301 2.55 -11.20 7.35
C PRO A 301 4.02 -11.51 7.64
N ALA A 302 4.56 -12.60 7.06
CA ALA A 302 5.97 -12.96 7.21
C ALA A 302 6.90 -11.89 6.61
N ALA A 303 6.60 -11.38 5.42
CA ALA A 303 7.37 -10.31 4.80
C ALA A 303 7.30 -9.01 5.62
N SER A 304 6.11 -8.65 6.10
CA SER A 304 5.92 -7.47 6.95
C SER A 304 6.74 -7.55 8.23
N THR A 305 6.76 -8.72 8.89
CA THR A 305 7.57 -8.96 10.09
C THR A 305 9.06 -8.87 9.80
N LEU A 306 9.52 -9.49 8.71
CA LEU A 306 10.92 -9.41 8.29
C LEU A 306 11.35 -7.98 7.96
N MET A 307 10.54 -7.24 7.21
CA MET A 307 10.87 -5.85 6.86
C MET A 307 10.86 -4.93 8.08
N ALA A 308 9.99 -5.15 9.06
CA ALA A 308 10.00 -4.43 10.32
C ALA A 308 11.29 -4.72 11.12
N LEU A 309 11.72 -5.99 11.19
CA LEU A 309 12.99 -6.40 11.77
C LEU A 309 14.18 -5.68 11.11
N LEU A 310 14.23 -5.70 9.79
CA LEU A 310 15.32 -5.08 9.04
C LEU A 310 15.33 -3.56 9.20
N ARG A 311 14.17 -2.89 9.22
CA ARG A 311 14.10 -1.45 9.51
C ARG A 311 14.57 -1.14 10.93
N ALA A 312 14.15 -1.91 11.92
CA ALA A 312 14.63 -1.76 13.29
C ALA A 312 16.17 -1.91 13.39
N ALA A 313 16.76 -2.84 12.63
CA ALA A 313 18.20 -3.09 12.63
C ALA A 313 19.02 -2.06 11.85
N LEU A 314 18.50 -1.61 10.69
CA LEU A 314 19.25 -0.90 9.65
C LEU A 314 18.68 0.49 9.33
N GLY A 315 17.48 0.82 9.81
CA GLY A 315 16.76 2.07 9.52
C GLY A 315 17.25 3.30 10.29
N GLY A 316 18.46 3.27 10.86
CA GLY A 316 19.04 4.43 11.54
C GLY A 316 18.59 4.61 12.99
N GLY A 317 17.98 3.62 13.62
CA GLY A 317 17.64 3.62 15.06
C GLY A 317 16.35 4.34 15.42
N ALA A 318 15.43 4.55 14.48
CA ALA A 318 14.12 5.11 14.76
C ALA A 318 13.30 4.22 15.70
N VAL A 319 12.71 4.80 16.73
CA VAL A 319 11.92 4.05 17.74
C VAL A 319 10.67 3.45 17.11
N ASP A 320 10.06 4.09 16.12
CA ASP A 320 8.88 3.59 15.42
C ASP A 320 9.14 2.25 14.72
N ASP A 321 10.28 2.10 14.07
CA ASP A 321 10.69 0.84 13.44
C ASP A 321 10.83 -0.28 14.50
N TRP A 322 11.39 0.03 15.66
CA TRP A 322 11.51 -0.90 16.76
C TRP A 322 10.14 -1.28 17.35
N LEU A 323 9.27 -0.31 17.59
CA LEU A 323 7.91 -0.56 18.07
C LEU A 323 7.09 -1.38 17.08
N ALA A 324 7.22 -1.10 15.78
CA ALA A 324 6.57 -1.87 14.74
C ALA A 324 7.01 -3.34 14.76
N TRP A 325 8.32 -3.60 14.84
CA TRP A 325 8.82 -4.97 14.93
C TRP A 325 8.42 -5.66 16.24
N LEU A 326 8.51 -4.97 17.39
CA LEU A 326 8.10 -5.52 18.67
C LEU A 326 6.63 -5.95 18.68
N LYS A 327 5.74 -5.15 18.10
CA LYS A 327 4.31 -5.47 18.00
C LYS A 327 4.01 -6.64 17.06
N LEU A 328 4.83 -6.86 16.04
CA LEU A 328 4.67 -7.98 15.10
C LEU A 328 5.29 -9.27 15.59
N SER A 329 6.33 -9.19 16.42
CA SER A 329 7.15 -10.34 16.83
C SER A 329 6.97 -10.76 18.30
N ALA A 330 6.18 -10.04 19.08
CA ALA A 330 5.90 -10.36 20.48
C ALA A 330 4.39 -10.46 20.72
N GLU A 331 4.04 -11.25 21.74
CA GLU A 331 2.65 -11.29 22.22
C GLU A 331 2.25 -9.90 22.78
N PRO A 332 1.02 -9.44 22.50
CA PRO A 332 0.50 -8.20 23.06
C PRO A 332 0.60 -8.20 24.58
N SER A 333 1.16 -7.14 25.15
CA SER A 333 1.32 -7.04 26.60
C SER A 333 1.22 -5.61 27.11
N ALA A 334 0.69 -5.44 28.31
CA ALA A 334 0.60 -4.14 28.97
C ALA A 334 1.98 -3.46 29.13
N ALA A 335 3.07 -4.23 29.20
CA ALA A 335 4.42 -3.71 29.28
C ALA A 335 4.88 -3.09 27.94
N LEU A 336 4.50 -3.70 26.82
CA LEU A 336 4.77 -3.16 25.48
C LEU A 336 3.96 -1.89 25.23
N ASP A 337 2.67 -1.89 25.61
CA ASP A 337 1.82 -0.70 25.51
C ASP A 337 2.37 0.44 26.38
N ALA A 338 2.88 0.13 27.58
CA ALA A 338 3.50 1.10 28.47
C ALA A 338 4.84 1.65 27.90
N LEU A 339 5.61 0.82 27.18
CA LEU A 339 6.83 1.26 26.48
C LEU A 339 6.47 2.25 25.37
N GLU A 340 5.49 1.92 24.53
CA GLU A 340 5.01 2.82 23.49
C GLU A 340 4.48 4.14 24.08
N ALA A 341 3.64 4.06 25.10
CA ALA A 341 3.11 5.22 25.78
C ALA A 341 4.23 6.10 26.41
N LEU A 342 5.31 5.49 26.90
CA LEU A 342 6.49 6.21 27.37
C LEU A 342 7.17 6.97 26.23
N CYS A 343 7.41 6.28 25.10
CA CYS A 343 8.04 6.88 23.93
C CYS A 343 7.23 8.06 23.41
N ARG A 344 5.91 7.92 23.28
CA ARG A 344 5.00 8.99 22.81
C ARG A 344 5.00 10.17 23.79
N ARG A 345 4.77 9.94 25.07
CA ARG A 345 4.74 11.02 26.08
C ARG A 345 6.04 11.81 26.22
N ARG A 346 7.18 11.13 26.04
CA ARG A 346 8.50 11.74 26.14
C ARG A 346 9.10 12.14 24.80
N ARG A 347 8.37 11.91 23.70
CA ARG A 347 8.82 12.13 22.32
C ARG A 347 10.19 11.50 22.04
N ILE A 348 10.37 10.25 22.50
CA ILE A 348 11.61 9.51 22.29
C ILE A 348 11.59 8.97 20.86
N ARG A 349 12.43 9.53 20.00
CA ARG A 349 12.51 9.16 18.58
C ARG A 349 13.63 8.17 18.27
N ARG A 350 14.63 8.06 19.15
CA ARG A 350 15.82 7.26 18.91
C ARG A 350 15.94 6.11 19.90
N ALA A 351 16.26 4.92 19.40
CA ALA A 351 16.43 3.71 20.19
C ALA A 351 17.57 3.83 21.23
N GLU A 352 18.63 4.58 20.91
CA GLU A 352 19.76 4.81 21.81
C GLU A 352 19.36 5.51 23.10
N VAL A 353 18.30 6.33 23.05
CA VAL A 353 17.76 6.98 24.26
C VAL A 353 17.14 5.95 25.20
N LEU A 354 16.46 4.94 24.64
CA LEU A 354 15.91 3.84 25.42
C LEU A 354 17.03 2.97 26.01
N ASP A 355 18.10 2.75 25.25
CA ASP A 355 19.27 1.98 25.74
C ASP A 355 19.95 2.64 26.95
N ALA A 356 19.90 3.97 27.02
CA ALA A 356 20.50 4.75 28.11
C ALA A 356 19.60 4.86 29.36
N MET A 357 18.37 4.36 29.33
CA MET A 357 17.43 4.44 30.46
C MET A 357 17.64 3.29 31.46
N ASP A 358 17.78 3.59 32.74
CA ASP A 358 17.94 2.60 33.79
C ASP A 358 16.72 1.69 33.98
N LYS A 359 15.52 2.22 33.73
CA LYS A 359 14.25 1.50 33.89
C LYS A 359 13.34 1.73 32.72
N LEU A 360 13.03 0.66 32.00
CA LEU A 360 12.08 0.67 30.88
C LEU A 360 10.91 -0.26 31.17
N PRO A 361 9.69 0.10 30.74
CA PRO A 361 8.65 -0.90 30.50
C PRO A 361 9.16 -1.95 29.50
N ALA A 362 8.82 -3.21 29.69
CA ALA A 362 9.30 -4.32 28.84
C ALA A 362 10.83 -4.42 28.67
N GLN A 363 11.63 -4.02 29.66
CA GLN A 363 13.09 -3.95 29.59
C GLN A 363 13.74 -5.28 29.13
N ALA A 364 13.29 -6.40 29.67
CA ALA A 364 13.84 -7.72 29.29
C ALA A 364 13.59 -8.03 27.80
N LEU A 365 12.40 -7.73 27.28
CA LEU A 365 12.06 -7.89 25.87
C LEU A 365 12.92 -6.96 25.01
N TRP A 366 13.05 -5.69 25.38
CA TRP A 366 13.89 -4.71 24.68
C TRP A 366 15.32 -5.19 24.54
N GLN A 367 15.95 -5.59 25.67
CA GLN A 367 17.33 -6.08 25.67
C GLN A 367 17.51 -7.35 24.84
N ALA A 368 16.60 -8.32 24.96
CA ALA A 368 16.64 -9.55 24.18
C ALA A 368 16.56 -9.26 22.67
N ARG A 369 15.69 -8.32 22.27
CA ARG A 369 15.53 -7.92 20.86
C ARG A 369 16.75 -7.15 20.34
N ARG A 370 17.31 -6.25 21.14
CA ARG A 370 18.57 -5.55 20.79
C ARG A 370 19.72 -6.55 20.58
N GLN A 371 19.82 -7.57 21.42
CA GLN A 371 20.83 -8.62 21.29
C GLN A 371 20.60 -9.50 20.06
N ALA A 372 19.35 -9.83 19.73
CA ALA A 372 19.01 -10.61 18.54
C ALA A 372 19.45 -9.92 17.25
N LEU A 373 19.34 -8.60 17.17
CA LEU A 373 19.75 -7.83 15.99
C LEU A 373 21.24 -7.46 15.95
N ALA A 374 22.01 -7.78 16.97
CA ALA A 374 23.46 -7.50 17.02
C ALA A 374 24.25 -8.00 15.78
N PRO A 375 23.93 -9.16 15.16
CA PRO A 375 24.60 -9.61 13.93
C PRO A 375 24.46 -8.62 12.76
N LEU A 376 23.34 -7.92 12.67
CA LEU A 376 23.06 -6.94 11.62
C LEU A 376 23.64 -5.55 11.94
N ALA A 377 23.99 -5.30 13.20
CA ALA A 377 24.56 -4.03 13.63
C ALA A 377 25.96 -3.80 13.03
N GLY A 378 26.35 -2.54 12.95
CA GLY A 378 27.65 -2.10 12.45
C GLY A 378 27.59 -1.57 11.04
N GLY A 379 28.28 -0.44 10.83
CA GLY A 379 28.41 0.23 9.53
C GLY A 379 29.38 -0.49 8.59
N GLY A 380 29.30 -0.12 7.33
CA GLY A 380 30.20 -0.58 6.29
C GLY A 380 29.55 -1.50 5.27
N ARG A 381 30.28 -1.69 4.16
CA ARG A 381 29.83 -2.56 3.05
C ARG A 381 30.27 -3.99 3.31
N ARG A 382 29.27 -4.91 3.34
CA ARG A 382 29.48 -6.36 3.45
C ARG A 382 29.07 -7.03 2.15
N SER A 383 29.55 -8.25 1.88
CA SER A 383 28.99 -9.04 0.80
C SER A 383 27.53 -9.37 1.10
N LEU A 384 26.74 -9.51 0.05
CA LEU A 384 25.33 -9.89 0.20
C LEU A 384 25.22 -11.24 0.91
N LEU A 385 26.11 -12.18 0.62
CA LEU A 385 26.17 -13.46 1.30
C LEU A 385 26.36 -13.27 2.83
N GLN A 386 27.26 -12.37 3.25
CA GLN A 386 27.48 -12.09 4.68
C GLN A 386 26.22 -11.48 5.32
N TRP A 387 25.52 -10.57 4.63
CA TRP A 387 24.27 -10.03 5.09
C TRP A 387 23.19 -11.10 5.32
N LEU A 388 23.09 -12.07 4.39
CA LEU A 388 22.14 -13.18 4.52
C LEU A 388 22.51 -14.11 5.68
N PHE A 389 23.79 -14.37 5.93
CA PHE A 389 24.23 -15.10 7.14
C PHE A 389 23.90 -14.35 8.41
N ASP A 390 24.16 -13.05 8.45
CA ASP A 390 23.88 -12.23 9.61
C ASP A 390 22.37 -12.13 9.86
N LEU A 391 21.56 -12.04 8.79
CA LEU A 391 20.10 -12.09 8.86
C LEU A 391 19.61 -13.43 9.42
N LYS A 392 20.15 -14.55 8.91
CA LYS A 392 19.78 -15.88 9.41
C LYS A 392 20.09 -16.02 10.91
N ARG A 393 21.20 -15.46 11.37
CA ARG A 393 21.55 -15.42 12.79
C ARG A 393 20.62 -14.52 13.61
N ALA A 394 20.27 -13.36 13.08
CA ALA A 394 19.34 -12.42 13.73
C ALA A 394 17.92 -12.98 13.83
N LEU A 395 17.45 -13.68 12.81
CA LEU A 395 16.18 -14.39 12.85
C LEU A 395 16.15 -15.48 13.94
N GLY A 396 17.25 -16.22 14.12
CA GLY A 396 17.40 -17.21 15.19
C GLY A 396 16.18 -18.11 15.37
N SER A 397 15.44 -17.88 16.45
CA SER A 397 14.21 -18.59 16.79
C SER A 397 12.92 -17.86 16.35
N GLU A 398 13.01 -16.77 15.59
CA GLU A 398 11.81 -16.06 15.08
C GLU A 398 10.97 -16.98 14.20
N PRO A 399 9.68 -17.18 14.49
CA PRO A 399 8.86 -18.18 13.83
C PRO A 399 8.30 -17.69 12.49
N LEU A 400 9.13 -17.11 11.62
CA LEU A 400 8.68 -16.67 10.29
C LEU A 400 8.01 -17.79 9.51
N ALA A 401 8.52 -19.04 9.62
CA ALA A 401 7.98 -20.21 8.94
C ALA A 401 6.51 -20.51 9.31
N GLY A 402 6.07 -20.11 10.51
CA GLY A 402 4.68 -20.29 10.96
C GLY A 402 3.73 -19.19 10.52
N LEU A 403 4.23 -18.12 9.94
CA LEU A 403 3.42 -17.02 9.41
C LEU A 403 3.04 -17.28 7.96
N GLU A 404 1.89 -16.71 7.55
CA GLU A 404 1.48 -16.74 6.14
C GLU A 404 2.58 -16.14 5.26
N GLY A 405 2.98 -16.90 4.22
CA GLY A 405 4.10 -16.55 3.34
C GLY A 405 5.49 -16.89 3.87
N GLY A 406 5.61 -17.41 5.10
CA GLY A 406 6.92 -17.62 5.76
C GLY A 406 7.85 -18.55 5.01
N ALA A 407 7.36 -19.68 4.54
CA ALA A 407 8.15 -20.61 3.71
C ALA A 407 8.65 -19.92 2.43
N GLY A 408 7.77 -19.16 1.76
CA GLY A 408 8.12 -18.40 0.56
C GLY A 408 9.18 -17.33 0.81
N VAL A 409 9.10 -16.60 1.92
CA VAL A 409 10.10 -15.60 2.33
C VAL A 409 11.45 -16.25 2.58
N LEU A 410 11.47 -17.36 3.33
CA LEU A 410 12.72 -18.08 3.62
C LEU A 410 13.33 -18.69 2.35
N GLU A 411 12.51 -19.15 1.41
CA GLU A 411 12.98 -19.70 0.14
C GLU A 411 13.50 -18.59 -0.78
N ALA A 412 12.77 -17.50 -0.94
CA ALA A 412 13.16 -16.37 -1.79
C ALA A 412 14.50 -15.75 -1.36
N LEU A 413 14.82 -15.78 -0.06
CA LEU A 413 16.08 -15.31 0.49
C LEU A 413 17.09 -16.43 0.75
N TRP A 414 16.83 -17.64 0.26
CA TRP A 414 17.65 -18.87 0.47
C TRP A 414 17.95 -19.18 1.93
N LEU A 415 17.17 -18.68 2.87
CA LEU A 415 17.38 -18.90 4.32
C LEU A 415 16.93 -20.28 4.80
N SER A 416 16.09 -20.99 4.04
CA SER A 416 15.60 -22.33 4.34
C SER A 416 16.69 -23.40 4.24
N ARG A 417 17.77 -23.15 3.50
CA ARG A 417 18.81 -24.13 3.20
C ARG A 417 19.93 -24.12 4.24
N ASN A 418 20.43 -25.29 4.61
CA ASN A 418 21.58 -25.45 5.50
C ASN A 418 22.31 -26.79 5.19
N PRO A 419 23.65 -26.82 4.87
CA PRO A 419 24.48 -25.63 4.67
C PRO A 419 24.11 -24.90 3.38
N TRP A 420 24.54 -23.64 3.25
CA TRP A 420 24.44 -22.92 2.00
C TRP A 420 25.13 -23.73 0.92
N PRO A 421 24.41 -24.21 -0.13
CA PRO A 421 25.06 -24.97 -1.16
C PRO A 421 26.06 -24.08 -1.89
N GLY A 422 27.19 -24.68 -2.32
CA GLY A 422 28.09 -24.12 -3.32
C GLY A 422 27.32 -23.98 -4.64
N SER A 423 26.37 -23.05 -4.70
CA SER A 423 25.57 -22.74 -5.86
C SER A 423 26.19 -21.57 -6.59
N ALA A 424 25.88 -21.41 -7.85
CA ALA A 424 26.33 -20.28 -8.64
C ALA A 424 25.88 -18.93 -8.06
N HIS A 425 24.74 -18.90 -7.36
CA HIS A 425 24.33 -17.71 -6.62
C HIS A 425 25.34 -17.34 -5.53
N GLU A 426 26.04 -18.31 -4.90
CA GLU A 426 27.06 -18.03 -3.90
C GLU A 426 28.17 -17.12 -4.43
N ALA A 427 28.61 -17.33 -5.66
CA ALA A 427 29.65 -16.50 -6.27
C ALA A 427 29.14 -15.07 -6.49
N VAL A 428 27.94 -14.89 -7.04
CA VAL A 428 27.32 -13.57 -7.25
C VAL A 428 27.06 -12.87 -5.92
N LEU A 429 26.52 -13.58 -4.94
CA LEU A 429 26.19 -13.05 -3.61
C LEU A 429 27.46 -12.69 -2.80
N SER A 430 28.57 -13.37 -3.04
CA SER A 430 29.86 -13.07 -2.41
C SER A 430 30.52 -11.83 -2.98
N ASP A 431 30.33 -11.58 -4.27
CA ASP A 431 30.91 -10.46 -4.99
C ASP A 431 30.14 -9.15 -4.78
N ALA A 432 28.81 -9.22 -4.74
CA ALA A 432 27.94 -8.07 -4.54
C ALA A 432 28.11 -7.49 -3.13
N ARG A 433 28.54 -6.21 -3.02
CA ARG A 433 28.75 -5.53 -1.74
C ARG A 433 27.73 -4.43 -1.53
N LEU A 434 26.98 -4.52 -0.44
CA LEU A 434 25.94 -3.57 -0.04
C LEU A 434 26.24 -3.00 1.35
N ASP A 435 25.82 -1.78 1.59
CA ASP A 435 25.65 -1.25 2.94
C ASP A 435 24.29 -1.70 3.50
N GLY A 436 23.97 -1.32 4.73
CA GLY A 436 22.71 -1.70 5.38
C GLY A 436 21.46 -1.21 4.64
N ALA A 437 21.48 0.01 4.12
CA ALA A 437 20.37 0.57 3.35
C ALA A 437 20.18 -0.15 2.01
N GLY A 438 21.26 -0.45 1.33
CA GLY A 438 21.26 -1.25 0.10
C GLY A 438 20.76 -2.67 0.33
N PHE A 439 21.13 -3.31 1.44
CA PHE A 439 20.62 -4.63 1.81
C PHE A 439 19.12 -4.60 2.12
N LEU A 440 18.65 -3.61 2.88
CA LEU A 440 17.23 -3.43 3.18
C LEU A 440 16.40 -3.24 1.88
N ALA A 441 16.89 -2.41 0.97
CA ALA A 441 16.25 -2.18 -0.33
C ALA A 441 16.22 -3.45 -1.18
N TRP A 442 17.35 -4.18 -1.25
CA TRP A 442 17.44 -5.43 -2.01
C TRP A 442 16.48 -6.51 -1.49
N VAL A 443 16.36 -6.68 -0.16
CA VAL A 443 15.37 -7.61 0.41
C VAL A 443 13.96 -7.19 0.03
N GLY A 444 13.64 -5.90 0.06
CA GLY A 444 12.37 -5.37 -0.42
C GLY A 444 12.09 -5.76 -1.87
N GLU A 445 13.08 -5.62 -2.76
CA GLU A 445 12.97 -6.01 -4.18
C GLU A 445 12.76 -7.52 -4.35
N VAL A 446 13.44 -8.37 -3.58
CA VAL A 446 13.22 -9.83 -3.58
C VAL A 446 11.79 -10.18 -3.19
N LEU A 447 11.27 -9.54 -2.14
CA LEU A 447 9.91 -9.78 -1.67
C LEU A 447 8.85 -9.26 -2.66
N GLU A 448 9.10 -8.13 -3.31
CA GLU A 448 8.22 -7.59 -4.36
C GLU A 448 8.23 -8.45 -5.63
N ALA A 449 9.37 -9.01 -6.01
CA ALA A 449 9.49 -9.92 -7.14
C ALA A 449 8.90 -11.29 -6.85
N GLY A 450 8.85 -11.68 -5.57
CA GLY A 450 8.32 -12.96 -5.12
C GLY A 450 6.80 -13.03 -5.18
N GLN A 451 6.28 -14.22 -5.45
CA GLN A 451 4.85 -14.50 -5.47
C GLN A 451 4.49 -15.50 -4.37
N TYR A 452 3.46 -15.20 -3.62
CA TYR A 452 2.86 -16.11 -2.66
C TYR A 452 1.56 -16.66 -3.24
N VAL A 453 1.48 -17.97 -3.35
CA VAL A 453 0.26 -18.69 -3.68
C VAL A 453 -0.11 -19.51 -2.45
N PRO A 454 -1.31 -19.32 -1.87
CA PRO A 454 -1.75 -20.13 -0.73
C PRO A 454 -1.71 -21.62 -1.05
N GLU A 455 -1.40 -22.43 -0.05
CA GLU A 455 -1.50 -23.88 -0.19
C GLU A 455 -2.94 -24.29 -0.59
N ASP A 456 -3.03 -25.25 -1.47
CA ASP A 456 -4.30 -25.69 -2.06
C ASP A 456 -5.22 -26.27 -0.97
N ALA A 457 -6.42 -25.73 -0.86
CA ALA A 457 -7.46 -26.24 0.03
C ALA A 457 -8.17 -27.49 -0.54
N GLY A 458 -7.62 -28.13 -1.57
CA GLY A 458 -8.22 -29.26 -2.25
C GLY A 458 -9.25 -28.83 -3.31
N GLN A 459 -10.37 -29.54 -3.43
CA GLN A 459 -11.41 -29.22 -4.40
C GLN A 459 -12.25 -28.02 -3.94
N ALA A 460 -11.71 -26.81 -4.10
CA ALA A 460 -12.45 -25.60 -3.77
C ALA A 460 -13.60 -25.35 -4.78
N PRO A 461 -14.79 -24.97 -4.31
CA PRO A 461 -15.92 -24.66 -5.19
C PRO A 461 -15.74 -23.39 -6.01
N VAL A 462 -14.78 -22.54 -5.65
CA VAL A 462 -14.41 -21.30 -6.37
C VAL A 462 -12.93 -21.33 -6.69
N VAL A 463 -12.59 -21.09 -7.96
CA VAL A 463 -11.22 -20.97 -8.43
C VAL A 463 -10.99 -19.55 -8.95
N ILE A 464 -10.04 -18.84 -8.34
CA ILE A 464 -9.60 -17.51 -8.80
C ILE A 464 -8.47 -17.73 -9.80
N THR A 465 -8.69 -17.32 -11.05
CA THR A 465 -7.75 -17.60 -12.14
C THR A 465 -7.77 -16.50 -13.20
N PRO A 466 -6.66 -16.23 -13.92
CA PRO A 466 -6.68 -15.34 -15.08
C PRO A 466 -7.55 -15.92 -16.20
N LEU A 467 -8.16 -15.05 -17.01
CA LEU A 467 -9.03 -15.44 -18.11
C LEU A 467 -8.35 -16.45 -19.07
N VAL A 468 -7.10 -16.19 -19.42
CA VAL A 468 -6.32 -17.06 -20.32
C VAL A 468 -6.11 -18.48 -19.73
N ARG A 469 -5.96 -18.60 -18.41
CA ARG A 469 -5.82 -19.90 -17.74
C ARG A 469 -7.15 -20.62 -17.51
N ALA A 470 -8.27 -19.91 -17.67
CA ALA A 470 -9.60 -20.52 -17.55
C ALA A 470 -10.01 -21.32 -18.80
N MET A 471 -9.34 -21.10 -19.93
CA MET A 471 -9.62 -21.78 -21.19
C MET A 471 -9.59 -23.30 -21.05
N LEU A 472 -10.50 -23.99 -21.74
CA LEU A 472 -10.59 -25.47 -21.86
C LEU A 472 -10.62 -26.19 -20.50
N ARG A 473 -11.20 -25.56 -19.48
CA ARG A 473 -11.34 -26.12 -18.13
C ARG A 473 -12.81 -26.31 -17.75
N PRO A 474 -13.14 -27.35 -16.97
CA PRO A 474 -14.51 -27.72 -16.64
C PRO A 474 -15.10 -26.83 -15.52
N PHE A 475 -15.42 -25.59 -15.85
CA PHE A 475 -16.13 -24.70 -14.95
C PHE A 475 -17.63 -24.73 -15.21
N GLY A 476 -18.44 -24.78 -14.14
CA GLY A 476 -19.89 -24.69 -14.22
C GLY A 476 -20.42 -23.30 -14.52
N ALA A 477 -19.64 -22.26 -14.14
CA ALA A 477 -19.88 -20.87 -14.47
C ALA A 477 -18.58 -20.06 -14.41
N LEU A 478 -18.54 -18.96 -15.17
CA LEU A 478 -17.48 -17.95 -15.09
C LEU A 478 -18.08 -16.63 -14.61
N VAL A 479 -17.43 -15.98 -13.66
CA VAL A 479 -17.73 -14.63 -13.18
C VAL A 479 -16.55 -13.73 -13.50
N LEU A 480 -16.75 -12.71 -14.33
CA LEU A 480 -15.71 -11.83 -14.84
C LEU A 480 -16.00 -10.40 -14.40
N PRO A 481 -15.48 -9.96 -13.24
CA PRO A 481 -15.47 -8.56 -12.85
C PRO A 481 -14.43 -7.77 -13.65
N GLY A 482 -14.72 -6.49 -13.93
CA GLY A 482 -13.87 -5.63 -14.73
C GLY A 482 -14.01 -5.86 -16.23
N ALA A 483 -15.26 -6.09 -16.70
CA ALA A 483 -15.57 -6.23 -18.13
C ALA A 483 -15.68 -4.88 -18.86
N ASP A 484 -14.93 -3.88 -18.42
CA ASP A 484 -14.84 -2.53 -18.98
C ASP A 484 -13.60 -2.34 -19.86
N ALA A 485 -13.53 -1.18 -20.52
CA ALA A 485 -12.49 -0.85 -21.50
C ALA A 485 -11.10 -0.67 -20.87
N ASP A 486 -11.03 -0.36 -19.58
CA ASP A 486 -9.76 -0.18 -18.89
C ASP A 486 -9.14 -1.49 -18.41
N THR A 487 -9.93 -2.54 -18.33
CA THR A 487 -9.51 -3.81 -17.73
C THR A 487 -9.47 -4.94 -18.76
N LEU A 488 -10.55 -5.23 -19.46
CA LEU A 488 -10.67 -6.36 -20.38
C LEU A 488 -10.35 -5.97 -21.83
N GLY A 489 -9.41 -6.65 -22.47
CA GLY A 489 -9.02 -6.42 -23.86
C GLY A 489 -7.97 -5.32 -24.05
N ARG A 490 -7.45 -4.77 -22.95
CA ARG A 490 -6.40 -3.75 -23.00
C ARG A 490 -5.03 -4.32 -23.34
N GLY A 491 -4.79 -5.58 -23.01
CA GLY A 491 -3.48 -6.20 -23.03
C GLY A 491 -2.60 -5.74 -21.86
N GLY A 492 -1.50 -6.45 -21.61
CA GLY A 492 -0.53 -6.04 -20.59
C GLY A 492 0.39 -4.92 -21.06
N ARG A 493 1.36 -4.55 -20.23
CA ARG A 493 2.43 -3.60 -20.62
C ARG A 493 3.44 -4.31 -21.52
N GLY A 494 3.85 -3.66 -22.61
CA GLY A 494 4.98 -4.08 -23.44
C GLY A 494 6.31 -3.84 -22.71
N LEU A 495 7.41 -4.27 -23.34
CA LEU A 495 8.76 -3.99 -22.85
C LEU A 495 9.06 -2.49 -22.99
N SER A 496 9.44 -1.86 -21.89
CA SER A 496 9.55 -0.41 -21.84
C SER A 496 10.77 0.18 -22.58
N LEU A 497 11.79 -0.64 -22.89
CA LEU A 497 12.97 -0.22 -23.65
C LEU A 497 12.84 -0.46 -25.15
N LEU A 498 11.78 -1.09 -25.61
CA LEU A 498 11.55 -1.44 -27.01
C LEU A 498 10.19 -0.94 -27.49
N SER A 499 10.11 -0.53 -28.73
CA SER A 499 8.84 -0.29 -29.38
C SER A 499 8.08 -1.60 -29.60
N GLU A 500 6.74 -1.53 -29.75
CA GLU A 500 5.93 -2.70 -30.12
C GLU A 500 6.38 -3.33 -31.45
N ALA A 501 6.85 -2.50 -32.40
CA ALA A 501 7.34 -2.96 -33.69
C ALA A 501 8.67 -3.74 -33.53
N ASP A 502 9.60 -3.21 -32.74
CA ASP A 502 10.88 -3.89 -32.46
C ASP A 502 10.65 -5.20 -31.73
N ALA A 503 9.81 -5.17 -30.68
CA ALA A 503 9.47 -6.38 -29.93
C ALA A 503 8.83 -7.45 -30.82
N ALA A 504 7.93 -7.04 -31.74
CA ALA A 504 7.30 -7.95 -32.70
C ALA A 504 8.32 -8.54 -33.68
N ALA A 505 9.19 -7.72 -34.27
CA ALA A 505 10.23 -8.14 -35.21
C ALA A 505 11.19 -9.14 -34.58
N LEU A 506 11.52 -8.98 -33.29
CA LEU A 506 12.41 -9.83 -32.54
C LEU A 506 11.73 -11.06 -31.90
N GLY A 507 10.43 -11.20 -32.09
CA GLY A 507 9.66 -12.30 -31.50
C GLY A 507 9.45 -12.21 -29.99
N LEU A 508 9.64 -11.03 -29.41
CA LEU A 508 9.47 -10.74 -27.98
C LEU A 508 7.98 -10.58 -27.62
N PRO A 509 7.63 -10.57 -26.34
CA PRO A 509 6.26 -10.29 -25.89
C PRO A 509 5.80 -8.91 -26.35
N THR A 510 4.59 -8.85 -26.94
CA THR A 510 3.94 -7.62 -27.40
C THR A 510 2.56 -7.47 -26.80
N GLN A 511 2.08 -6.23 -26.68
CA GLN A 511 0.69 -5.97 -26.28
C GLN A 511 -0.31 -6.56 -27.27
N ALA A 512 0.01 -6.53 -28.57
CA ALA A 512 -0.83 -7.10 -29.60
C ALA A 512 -1.06 -8.60 -29.41
N ARG A 513 0.00 -9.38 -29.12
CA ARG A 513 -0.12 -10.80 -28.81
C ARG A 513 -0.92 -11.06 -27.53
N GLN A 514 -0.75 -10.21 -26.54
CA GLN A 514 -1.50 -10.35 -25.28
C GLN A 514 -2.98 -10.07 -25.49
N ARG A 515 -3.33 -9.02 -26.25
CA ARG A 515 -4.73 -8.73 -26.64
C ARG A 515 -5.34 -9.86 -27.44
N GLU A 516 -4.58 -10.45 -28.36
CA GLU A 516 -5.05 -11.61 -29.13
C GLU A 516 -5.31 -12.81 -28.22
N ALA A 517 -4.38 -13.16 -27.32
CA ALA A 517 -4.58 -14.25 -26.36
C ALA A 517 -5.79 -14.00 -25.45
N GLU A 518 -6.00 -12.76 -25.05
CA GLU A 518 -7.16 -12.36 -24.24
C GLU A 518 -8.47 -12.44 -25.03
N ALA A 519 -8.46 -12.04 -26.30
CA ALA A 519 -9.60 -12.17 -27.20
C ALA A 519 -9.97 -13.65 -27.43
N GLN A 520 -8.97 -14.53 -27.60
CA GLN A 520 -9.17 -15.97 -27.71
C GLN A 520 -9.76 -16.55 -26.42
N ALA A 521 -9.24 -16.13 -25.27
CA ALA A 521 -9.75 -16.58 -23.98
C ALA A 521 -11.19 -16.11 -23.74
N PHE A 522 -11.53 -14.88 -24.15
CA PHE A 522 -12.89 -14.36 -24.08
C PHE A 522 -13.82 -15.12 -25.03
N ALA A 523 -13.39 -15.39 -26.26
CA ALA A 523 -14.17 -16.18 -27.20
C ALA A 523 -14.47 -17.60 -26.66
N GLN A 524 -13.51 -18.23 -25.98
CA GLN A 524 -13.72 -19.52 -25.33
C GLN A 524 -14.61 -19.41 -24.08
N ALA A 525 -14.52 -18.32 -23.32
CA ALA A 525 -15.38 -18.08 -22.16
C ALA A 525 -16.87 -17.98 -22.58
N LEU A 526 -17.15 -17.49 -23.78
CA LEU A 526 -18.50 -17.48 -24.37
C LEU A 526 -19.05 -18.90 -24.66
N ARG A 527 -18.23 -19.93 -24.53
CA ARG A 527 -18.63 -21.35 -24.66
C ARG A 527 -18.88 -22.02 -23.29
N ALA A 528 -18.61 -21.34 -22.19
CA ALA A 528 -18.93 -21.84 -20.87
C ALA A 528 -20.45 -21.95 -20.67
N PRO A 529 -20.94 -22.83 -19.77
CA PRO A 529 -22.38 -22.98 -19.53
C PRO A 529 -23.07 -21.66 -19.14
N VAL A 530 -22.43 -20.85 -18.32
CA VAL A 530 -22.86 -19.49 -17.95
C VAL A 530 -21.64 -18.58 -17.82
N LEU A 531 -21.74 -17.40 -18.39
CA LEU A 531 -20.76 -16.32 -18.23
C LEU A 531 -21.46 -15.09 -17.68
N THR A 532 -21.04 -14.60 -16.51
CA THR A 532 -21.50 -13.36 -15.91
C THR A 532 -20.41 -12.28 -16.02
N LEU A 533 -20.66 -11.28 -16.80
CA LEU A 533 -19.81 -10.10 -17.01
C LEU A 533 -20.26 -8.98 -16.06
N LEU A 534 -19.34 -8.42 -15.30
CA LEU A 534 -19.66 -7.30 -14.41
C LEU A 534 -18.71 -6.15 -14.69
N ARG A 535 -19.25 -4.94 -14.84
CA ARG A 535 -18.45 -3.74 -15.12
C ARG A 535 -18.98 -2.50 -14.45
N CYS A 536 -18.06 -1.59 -14.14
CA CYS A 536 -18.41 -0.24 -13.76
C CYS A 536 -18.86 0.56 -15.01
N THR A 537 -19.82 1.45 -14.82
CA THR A 537 -20.28 2.38 -15.87
C THR A 537 -19.58 3.72 -15.79
N ARG A 538 -18.83 3.96 -14.72
CA ARG A 538 -18.08 5.19 -14.43
C ARG A 538 -16.76 4.89 -13.72
N ALA A 539 -15.77 5.73 -14.01
CA ALA A 539 -14.52 5.85 -13.25
C ALA A 539 -14.51 7.25 -12.60
N GLY A 540 -14.92 7.32 -11.33
CA GLY A 540 -15.21 8.62 -10.70
C GLY A 540 -16.38 9.33 -11.37
N ALA A 541 -16.15 10.53 -11.92
CA ALA A 541 -17.15 11.31 -12.64
C ALA A 541 -17.26 10.97 -14.14
N GLU A 542 -16.26 10.28 -14.71
CA GLU A 542 -16.18 10.00 -16.14
C GLU A 542 -16.91 8.72 -16.52
N PRO A 543 -17.64 8.68 -17.67
CA PRO A 543 -18.23 7.46 -18.18
C PRO A 543 -17.16 6.42 -18.52
N LEU A 544 -17.35 5.17 -18.14
CA LEU A 544 -16.49 4.05 -18.47
C LEU A 544 -17.23 3.11 -19.45
N PRO A 545 -16.75 3.00 -20.71
CA PRO A 545 -17.39 2.16 -21.72
C PRO A 545 -17.16 0.66 -21.43
N ALA A 546 -17.93 -0.18 -22.11
CA ALA A 546 -17.71 -1.62 -22.12
C ALA A 546 -16.38 -1.97 -22.78
N SER A 547 -15.84 -3.15 -22.45
CA SER A 547 -14.65 -3.70 -23.12
C SER A 547 -14.81 -3.74 -24.64
N PRO A 548 -13.75 -3.45 -25.41
CA PRO A 548 -13.74 -3.64 -26.86
C PRO A 548 -14.14 -5.04 -27.31
N LEU A 549 -13.90 -6.07 -26.48
CA LEU A 549 -14.31 -7.45 -26.77
C LEU A 549 -15.82 -7.63 -26.69
N ILE A 550 -16.48 -6.96 -25.75
CA ILE A 550 -17.95 -6.94 -25.65
C ILE A 550 -18.55 -6.18 -26.83
N GLU A 551 -17.97 -5.07 -27.20
CA GLU A 551 -18.40 -4.28 -28.38
C GLU A 551 -18.24 -5.11 -29.66
N ARG A 552 -17.13 -5.82 -29.85
CA ARG A 552 -16.94 -6.75 -30.99
C ARG A 552 -18.00 -7.83 -31.02
N LEU A 553 -18.32 -8.43 -29.87
CA LEU A 553 -19.39 -9.44 -29.78
C LEU A 553 -20.75 -8.84 -30.20
N ALA A 554 -21.07 -7.64 -29.72
CA ALA A 554 -22.31 -6.95 -30.13
C ALA A 554 -22.37 -6.64 -31.61
N VAL A 555 -21.23 -6.27 -32.25
CA VAL A 555 -21.11 -6.05 -33.67
C VAL A 555 -21.27 -7.37 -34.45
N ALA A 556 -20.63 -8.43 -34.00
CA ALA A 556 -20.73 -9.76 -34.63
C ALA A 556 -22.18 -10.27 -34.63
N ALA A 557 -22.89 -10.12 -33.49
CA ALA A 557 -24.31 -10.48 -33.41
C ALA A 557 -25.17 -9.68 -34.39
N ARG A 558 -24.99 -8.35 -34.46
CA ARG A 558 -25.71 -7.48 -35.41
C ARG A 558 -25.45 -7.85 -36.86
N ARG A 559 -24.19 -8.14 -37.23
CA ARG A 559 -23.82 -8.62 -38.58
C ARG A 559 -24.51 -9.92 -38.96
N ALA A 560 -24.70 -10.81 -37.98
CA ALA A 560 -25.42 -12.07 -38.14
C ALA A 560 -26.95 -11.91 -38.12
N GLY A 561 -27.48 -10.66 -38.04
CA GLY A 561 -28.93 -10.40 -38.00
C GLY A 561 -29.58 -10.82 -36.68
N ARG A 562 -28.84 -10.84 -35.60
CA ARG A 562 -29.28 -11.30 -34.27
C ARG A 562 -29.29 -10.16 -33.25
N GLU A 563 -30.10 -10.33 -32.21
CA GLU A 563 -30.07 -9.49 -31.02
C GLU A 563 -28.79 -9.70 -30.21
N SER A 564 -28.44 -8.74 -29.34
CA SER A 564 -27.32 -8.87 -28.41
C SER A 564 -27.46 -10.13 -27.59
N PRO A 565 -26.41 -10.95 -27.47
CA PRO A 565 -26.43 -12.14 -26.61
C PRO A 565 -26.42 -11.80 -25.11
N LEU A 566 -26.17 -10.52 -24.75
CA LEU A 566 -26.08 -10.06 -23.39
C LEU A 566 -27.49 -9.94 -22.78
N ARG A 567 -27.70 -10.60 -21.67
CA ARG A 567 -28.91 -10.49 -20.85
C ARG A 567 -28.56 -9.70 -19.59
N HIS A 568 -29.51 -8.91 -19.12
CA HIS A 568 -29.34 -8.21 -17.87
C HIS A 568 -29.25 -9.23 -16.70
N TRP A 569 -28.17 -9.16 -15.95
CA TRP A 569 -28.04 -9.91 -14.71
C TRP A 569 -28.86 -9.26 -13.60
N VAL A 570 -29.58 -10.03 -12.82
CA VAL A 570 -30.44 -9.54 -11.74
C VAL A 570 -29.85 -9.94 -10.41
N ASP A 571 -29.66 -8.95 -9.54
CA ASP A 571 -29.38 -9.20 -8.13
C ASP A 571 -30.67 -9.68 -7.44
N GLU A 572 -30.73 -10.97 -7.10
CA GLU A 572 -31.90 -11.59 -6.47
C GLU A 572 -32.03 -11.28 -4.98
N ARG A 573 -31.06 -10.56 -4.40
CA ARG A 573 -31.14 -10.20 -2.99
C ARG A 573 -32.28 -9.20 -2.77
N PRO A 574 -33.12 -9.39 -1.74
CA PRO A 574 -34.14 -8.40 -1.41
C PRO A 574 -33.43 -7.12 -0.92
N PRO A 575 -33.87 -5.93 -1.36
CA PRO A 575 -33.35 -4.69 -0.85
C PRO A 575 -33.62 -4.61 0.65
N GLN A 576 -32.57 -4.39 1.42
CA GLN A 576 -32.72 -4.17 2.87
C GLN A 576 -32.93 -2.67 3.12
N ALA A 577 -34.04 -2.34 3.71
CA ALA A 577 -34.27 -0.99 4.18
C ALA A 577 -33.26 -0.63 5.28
N ILE A 578 -32.49 0.42 5.08
CA ILE A 578 -31.60 0.96 6.09
C ILE A 578 -32.47 1.85 7.00
N THR A 579 -32.53 1.52 8.28
CA THR A 579 -33.11 2.41 9.27
C THR A 579 -32.07 3.48 9.60
N PRO A 580 -32.33 4.76 9.30
CA PRO A 580 -31.41 5.83 9.63
C PRO A 580 -31.13 5.83 11.14
N GLN A 581 -29.86 5.84 11.50
CA GLN A 581 -29.48 6.02 12.90
C GLN A 581 -29.67 7.49 13.26
N PRO A 582 -30.23 7.80 14.44
CA PRO A 582 -30.34 9.18 14.87
C PRO A 582 -28.93 9.76 15.14
N LEU A 583 -28.76 11.07 14.96
CA LEU A 583 -27.56 11.76 15.37
C LEU A 583 -27.13 11.37 16.78
N PRO A 584 -25.86 11.09 17.05
CA PRO A 584 -25.37 10.73 18.36
C PRO A 584 -25.71 11.83 19.38
N ARG A 585 -26.49 11.49 20.39
CA ARG A 585 -26.81 12.38 21.51
C ARG A 585 -26.29 11.74 22.78
N ALA A 586 -25.04 12.08 23.09
CA ALA A 586 -24.45 11.61 24.33
C ALA A 586 -25.20 12.21 25.53
N SER A 587 -25.47 11.43 26.54
CA SER A 587 -25.99 11.91 27.83
C SER A 587 -24.96 11.62 28.91
N VAL A 588 -24.88 12.51 29.90
CA VAL A 588 -23.98 12.34 31.04
C VAL A 588 -24.77 11.85 32.24
N ALA A 589 -24.32 10.73 32.83
CA ALA A 589 -24.78 10.41 34.17
C ALA A 589 -24.21 11.48 35.15
N ALA A 590 -25.01 11.96 36.07
CA ALA A 590 -24.64 13.00 37.02
C ALA A 590 -23.32 12.76 37.76
N ALA A 591 -22.96 11.49 37.98
CA ALA A 591 -21.71 11.08 38.62
C ALA A 591 -20.44 11.27 37.79
N ARG A 592 -20.50 11.78 36.51
CA ARG A 592 -19.37 11.85 35.60
C ARG A 592 -18.93 13.24 35.20
N LEU A 593 -19.44 14.30 35.83
CA LEU A 593 -18.86 15.61 35.66
C LEU A 593 -17.43 15.60 36.25
N PRO A 594 -16.44 16.18 35.54
CA PRO A 594 -15.09 16.24 36.06
C PRO A 594 -15.07 17.14 37.31
N ALA A 595 -14.22 16.80 38.28
CA ALA A 595 -14.07 17.60 39.50
C ALA A 595 -13.53 19.02 39.23
N ALA A 596 -12.91 19.24 38.09
CA ALA A 596 -12.39 20.53 37.66
C ALA A 596 -12.56 20.74 36.15
N LEU A 597 -12.96 21.95 35.77
CA LEU A 597 -13.01 22.40 34.37
C LEU A 597 -11.82 23.29 34.07
N SER A 598 -11.13 23.02 32.95
CA SER A 598 -10.12 23.94 32.39
C SER A 598 -10.76 24.96 31.45
N ALA A 599 -10.05 26.03 31.15
CA ALA A 599 -10.47 26.99 30.11
C ALA A 599 -10.77 26.30 28.77
N SER A 600 -9.95 25.31 28.36
CA SER A 600 -10.17 24.53 27.14
C SER A 600 -11.40 23.62 27.23
N ALA A 601 -11.75 23.14 28.43
CA ALA A 601 -12.97 22.34 28.63
C ALA A 601 -14.22 23.22 28.49
N VAL A 602 -14.19 24.43 29.03
CA VAL A 602 -15.26 25.42 28.87
C VAL A 602 -15.43 25.79 27.40
N GLU A 603 -14.33 26.05 26.70
CA GLU A 603 -14.37 26.37 25.27
C GLU A 603 -14.94 25.22 24.45
N SER A 604 -14.50 23.97 24.71
CA SER A 604 -15.04 22.77 24.04
C SER A 604 -16.54 22.62 24.27
N LEU A 605 -17.02 22.85 25.50
CA LEU A 605 -18.46 22.75 25.83
C LEU A 605 -19.28 23.78 25.06
N ARG A 606 -18.80 25.00 24.98
CA ARG A 606 -19.50 26.10 24.29
C ARG A 606 -19.47 25.94 22.77
N ARG A 607 -18.37 25.45 22.20
CA ARG A 607 -18.25 25.21 20.76
C ARG A 607 -19.02 23.99 20.29
N CYS A 608 -18.92 22.88 21.05
CA CYS A 608 -19.59 21.63 20.68
C CYS A 608 -19.72 20.73 21.90
N PRO A 609 -20.96 20.55 22.45
CA PRO A 609 -21.19 19.69 23.60
C PRO A 609 -20.68 18.25 23.40
N TYR A 610 -20.76 17.68 22.17
CA TYR A 610 -20.24 16.36 21.88
C TYR A 610 -18.70 16.31 21.93
N GLN A 611 -18.00 17.37 21.51
CA GLN A 611 -16.55 17.46 21.66
C GLN A 611 -16.14 17.47 23.13
N PHE A 612 -16.87 18.22 23.96
CA PHE A 612 -16.66 18.20 25.41
C PHE A 612 -16.87 16.80 25.99
N PHE A 613 -17.95 16.11 25.59
CA PHE A 613 -18.22 14.74 26.00
C PHE A 613 -17.07 13.80 25.64
N SER A 614 -16.65 13.78 24.39
CA SER A 614 -15.59 12.87 23.94
C SER A 614 -14.24 13.17 24.59
N ARG A 615 -13.86 14.44 24.63
CA ARG A 615 -12.50 14.84 25.07
C ARG A 615 -12.36 14.92 26.58
N HIS A 616 -13.34 15.50 27.28
CA HIS A 616 -13.21 15.83 28.70
C HIS A 616 -13.98 14.88 29.63
N LEU A 617 -15.00 14.19 29.14
CA LEU A 617 -15.74 13.21 29.93
C LEU A 617 -15.27 11.76 29.65
N LEU A 618 -15.01 11.41 28.41
CA LEU A 618 -14.47 10.11 28.03
C LEU A 618 -12.94 10.07 28.03
N GLY A 619 -12.27 11.22 28.04
CA GLY A 619 -10.81 11.31 27.99
C GLY A 619 -10.20 10.87 26.65
N LEU A 620 -10.99 10.89 25.57
CA LEU A 620 -10.50 10.52 24.24
C LEU A 620 -9.63 11.63 23.68
N GLN A 621 -8.42 11.26 23.32
CA GLN A 621 -7.45 12.17 22.70
C GLN A 621 -6.77 11.43 21.54
N ALA A 622 -6.37 12.19 20.51
CA ALA A 622 -5.49 11.64 19.50
C ALA A 622 -4.16 11.21 20.15
N ALA A 623 -3.62 10.08 19.72
CA ALA A 623 -2.30 9.68 20.15
C ALA A 623 -1.26 10.63 19.53
N ASP A 624 -0.30 11.10 20.32
CA ASP A 624 0.83 11.86 19.77
C ASP A 624 1.62 10.94 18.82
N GLU A 625 1.85 11.39 17.59
CA GLU A 625 2.70 10.68 16.64
C GLU A 625 4.17 10.88 17.01
N LEU A 626 4.97 9.81 16.92
CA LEU A 626 6.38 9.86 17.27
C LEU A 626 7.20 10.67 16.25
N GLU A 627 6.79 10.65 14.98
CA GLU A 627 7.45 11.34 13.87
C GLU A 627 6.76 12.66 13.49
N ALA A 628 5.81 13.16 14.31
CA ALA A 628 5.16 14.43 14.01
C ALA A 628 6.20 15.56 13.88
N GLU A 629 6.17 16.23 12.75
CA GLU A 629 6.95 17.47 12.57
C GLU A 629 6.50 18.49 13.61
N PRO A 630 7.42 19.36 14.11
CA PRO A 630 7.07 20.40 15.05
C PRO A 630 5.99 21.32 14.46
N GLU A 631 4.85 21.37 15.12
CA GLU A 631 3.72 22.17 14.69
C GLU A 631 3.81 23.62 15.20
N LYS A 632 2.99 24.50 14.64
CA LYS A 632 2.83 25.87 15.11
C LYS A 632 2.45 25.96 16.60
N ARG A 633 1.72 24.96 17.10
CA ARG A 633 1.38 24.82 18.52
C ARG A 633 2.61 24.62 19.40
N ASP A 634 3.55 23.80 18.96
CA ASP A 634 4.79 23.51 19.71
C ASP A 634 5.67 24.77 19.78
N TYR A 635 5.76 25.51 18.67
CA TYR A 635 6.39 26.84 18.66
C TYR A 635 5.75 27.80 19.67
N GLY A 636 4.41 27.86 19.72
CA GLY A 636 3.68 28.65 20.68
C GLY A 636 4.05 28.30 22.14
N THR A 637 4.05 27.03 22.47
CA THR A 637 4.39 26.50 23.80
C THR A 637 5.84 26.88 24.20
N TRP A 638 6.78 26.66 23.27
CA TRP A 638 8.18 27.06 23.49
C TRP A 638 8.31 28.55 23.68
N LEU A 639 7.64 29.36 22.87
CA LEU A 639 7.69 30.82 22.97
C LEU A 639 7.14 31.34 24.29
N HIS A 640 6.05 30.77 24.82
CA HIS A 640 5.53 31.11 26.16
C HIS A 640 6.58 30.82 27.25
N ALA A 641 7.26 29.67 27.20
CA ALA A 641 8.33 29.35 28.14
C ALA A 641 9.50 30.38 28.07
N VAL A 642 9.91 30.77 26.87
CA VAL A 642 10.93 31.77 26.64
C VAL A 642 10.53 33.12 27.25
N LEU A 643 9.31 33.60 26.97
CA LEU A 643 8.82 34.89 27.48
C LEU A 643 8.67 34.85 29.02
N HIS A 644 8.15 33.76 29.56
CA HIS A 644 8.06 33.57 31.02
C HIS A 644 9.44 33.63 31.68
N ARG A 645 10.42 32.87 31.17
CA ARG A 645 11.80 32.89 31.68
C ARG A 645 12.42 34.28 31.60
N PHE A 646 12.21 34.99 30.48
CA PHE A 646 12.70 36.33 30.31
C PHE A 646 12.13 37.30 31.34
N HIS A 647 10.79 37.34 31.50
CA HIS A 647 10.15 38.28 32.43
C HIS A 647 10.46 37.99 33.91
N THR A 648 10.52 36.74 34.28
CA THR A 648 10.81 36.29 35.64
C THR A 648 12.28 36.56 36.01
N GLY A 649 13.19 36.42 35.05
CA GLY A 649 14.63 36.61 35.26
C GLY A 649 15.18 37.96 34.85
N ARG A 650 14.31 38.90 34.44
CA ARG A 650 14.73 40.18 33.84
C ARG A 650 15.57 41.05 34.78
N GLN A 651 16.67 41.52 34.25
CA GLN A 651 17.58 42.44 34.91
C GLN A 651 17.68 43.76 34.13
N PRO A 652 18.11 44.86 34.79
CA PRO A 652 18.45 46.09 34.04
C PRO A 652 19.52 45.83 32.97
N GLY A 653 19.32 46.28 31.74
CA GLY A 653 20.25 46.09 30.65
C GLY A 653 19.60 45.75 29.31
N ASP A 654 20.37 45.17 28.41
CA ASP A 654 19.93 44.86 27.06
C ASP A 654 18.85 43.74 27.06
N ALA A 655 17.60 44.11 26.83
CA ALA A 655 16.47 43.21 26.77
C ALA A 655 16.61 42.19 25.64
N THR A 656 17.19 42.61 24.51
CA THR A 656 17.42 41.75 23.36
C THR A 656 18.38 40.58 23.69
N ALA A 657 19.48 40.92 24.35
CA ALA A 657 20.46 39.89 24.78
C ALA A 657 19.86 38.92 25.81
N GLN A 658 19.06 39.46 26.76
CA GLN A 658 18.40 38.64 27.77
C GLN A 658 17.35 37.70 27.16
N LEU A 659 16.57 38.17 26.17
CA LEU A 659 15.59 37.35 25.48
C LEU A 659 16.25 36.22 24.68
N ARG A 660 17.37 36.50 23.99
CA ARG A 660 18.16 35.46 23.31
C ARG A 660 18.74 34.43 24.30
N ALA A 661 19.21 34.87 25.46
CA ALA A 661 19.68 33.95 26.48
C ALA A 661 18.55 33.03 27.01
N ALA A 662 17.34 33.57 27.20
CA ALA A 662 16.17 32.80 27.59
C ALA A 662 15.80 31.79 26.51
N ALA A 663 15.80 32.18 25.24
CA ALA A 663 15.53 31.29 24.12
C ALA A 663 16.56 30.17 24.02
N ALA A 664 17.83 30.48 24.14
CA ALA A 664 18.89 29.48 24.15
C ALA A 664 18.73 28.44 25.29
N ALA A 665 18.33 28.91 26.49
CA ALA A 665 18.10 28.05 27.63
C ALA A 665 16.89 27.09 27.42
N GLU A 666 15.80 27.60 26.82
CA GLU A 666 14.59 26.77 26.51
C GLU A 666 14.76 25.87 25.28
N SER A 667 15.81 26.06 24.51
CA SER A 667 16.14 25.22 23.34
C SER A 667 17.06 24.05 23.70
N LEU A 668 17.58 23.98 24.91
CA LEU A 668 18.43 22.88 25.36
C LEU A 668 17.66 21.56 25.29
N GLY A 669 18.13 20.63 24.43
CA GLY A 669 17.53 19.31 24.26
C GLY A 669 16.51 19.21 23.12
N LEU A 670 16.26 20.30 22.37
CA LEU A 670 15.52 20.22 21.10
C LEU A 670 16.44 19.74 19.98
N ASP A 671 15.86 19.04 18.99
CA ASP A 671 16.60 18.70 17.78
C ASP A 671 16.90 19.98 16.98
N GLU A 672 18.15 20.15 16.55
CA GLU A 672 18.58 21.36 15.85
C GLU A 672 17.82 21.55 14.53
N ALA A 673 17.56 20.48 13.80
CA ALA A 673 16.83 20.54 12.52
C ALA A 673 15.36 20.94 12.73
N ASP A 674 14.71 20.41 13.75
CA ASP A 674 13.34 20.74 14.11
C ASP A 674 13.19 22.18 14.63
N PHE A 675 14.23 22.71 15.24
CA PHE A 675 14.23 24.04 15.87
C PHE A 675 14.52 25.19 14.88
N LEU A 676 15.24 24.95 13.79
CA LEU A 676 15.63 25.99 12.82
C LEU A 676 14.46 26.87 12.32
N PRO A 677 13.26 26.37 11.96
CA PRO A 677 12.14 27.22 11.56
C PRO A 677 11.66 28.14 12.68
N TRP A 678 11.71 27.68 13.93
CA TRP A 678 11.31 28.47 15.11
C TRP A 678 12.30 29.55 15.43
N GLN A 679 13.59 29.24 15.32
CA GLN A 679 14.65 30.21 15.52
C GLN A 679 14.50 31.40 14.54
N ALA A 680 14.24 31.11 13.26
CA ALA A 680 14.05 32.18 12.27
C ALA A 680 12.80 33.04 12.55
N SER A 681 11.72 32.42 13.05
CA SER A 681 10.52 33.17 13.47
C SER A 681 10.76 33.98 14.71
N PHE A 682 11.46 33.43 15.68
CA PHE A 682 11.83 34.13 16.91
C PHE A 682 12.75 35.35 16.66
N GLU A 683 13.76 35.22 15.81
CA GLU A 683 14.65 36.34 15.48
C GLU A 683 13.91 37.51 14.78
N ARG A 684 12.85 37.24 14.04
CA ARG A 684 11.97 38.24 13.46
C ARG A 684 11.07 38.91 14.52
N LEU A 685 10.58 38.14 15.48
CA LEU A 685 9.74 38.59 16.57
C LEU A 685 10.54 39.45 17.55
N LEU A 686 11.77 39.10 17.86
CA LEU A 686 12.58 39.63 18.95
C LEU A 686 12.65 41.18 18.98
N PRO A 687 13.06 41.90 17.91
CA PRO A 687 13.08 43.36 17.93
C PRO A 687 11.69 43.98 18.14
N ARG A 688 10.67 43.39 17.50
CA ARG A 688 9.28 43.89 17.60
C ARG A 688 8.71 43.74 19.01
N TYR A 689 9.06 42.62 19.68
CA TYR A 689 8.62 42.42 21.06
C TYR A 689 9.31 43.36 22.03
N VAL A 690 10.60 43.61 21.86
CA VAL A 690 11.36 44.55 22.68
C VAL A 690 10.85 45.99 22.50
N ASP A 691 10.52 46.39 21.27
CA ASP A 691 9.94 47.70 20.98
C ASP A 691 8.55 47.87 21.62
N TRP A 692 7.68 46.84 21.49
CA TRP A 692 6.38 46.84 22.14
C TRP A 692 6.53 46.92 23.67
N LEU A 693 7.43 46.16 24.26
CA LEU A 693 7.65 46.09 25.68
C LEU A 693 8.14 47.44 26.21
N ALA A 694 9.08 48.08 25.52
CA ALA A 694 9.57 49.41 25.88
C ALA A 694 8.46 50.46 25.81
N ALA A 695 7.57 50.37 24.82
CA ALA A 695 6.43 51.29 24.70
C ALA A 695 5.40 51.07 25.83
N ALA A 696 5.11 49.82 26.20
CA ALA A 696 4.21 49.47 27.29
C ALA A 696 4.77 49.94 28.66
N GLU A 697 6.05 49.77 28.90
CA GLU A 697 6.73 50.26 30.11
C GLU A 697 6.76 51.77 30.19
N ALA A 698 6.96 52.44 29.05
CA ALA A 698 6.89 53.91 28.99
C ALA A 698 5.48 54.46 29.32
N GLN A 699 4.45 53.65 29.10
CA GLN A 699 3.06 53.94 29.49
C GLN A 699 2.73 53.54 30.94
N GLY A 700 3.74 53.11 31.72
CA GLY A 700 3.58 52.71 33.11
C GLY A 700 3.04 51.32 33.34
N GLN A 701 3.05 50.47 32.29
CA GLN A 701 2.69 49.05 32.44
C GLN A 701 3.90 48.28 33.00
N ALA A 702 3.69 47.49 34.04
CA ALA A 702 4.75 46.73 34.70
C ALA A 702 4.33 45.24 34.81
N PHE A 703 5.25 44.35 34.47
CA PHE A 703 5.10 42.91 34.68
C PHE A 703 4.93 42.60 36.16
N SER A 704 3.91 41.83 36.53
CA SER A 704 3.65 41.41 37.90
C SER A 704 3.87 39.92 38.07
N GLU A 705 3.21 39.08 37.31
CA GLU A 705 3.29 37.64 37.43
C GLU A 705 3.19 36.99 36.04
N GLY A 706 3.79 35.79 35.84
CA GLY A 706 3.68 35.01 34.60
C GLY A 706 3.43 33.56 34.87
N GLU A 707 2.81 32.86 33.88
CA GLU A 707 2.43 31.47 33.96
C GLU A 707 1.69 31.14 35.27
N LEU A 708 0.69 31.94 35.58
CA LEU A 708 0.03 31.99 36.87
C LEU A 708 -1.04 30.88 36.93
N ASP A 709 -0.79 29.83 37.69
CA ASP A 709 -1.80 28.79 37.97
C ASP A 709 -2.82 29.29 39.00
N ARG A 710 -4.11 29.28 38.62
CA ARG A 710 -5.22 29.71 39.49
C ARG A 710 -6.37 28.72 39.41
N GLN A 711 -7.11 28.66 40.50
CA GLN A 711 -8.38 27.94 40.61
C GLN A 711 -9.38 28.68 41.46
N CYS A 712 -10.67 28.56 41.11
CA CYS A 712 -11.76 29.15 41.86
C CYS A 712 -12.97 28.21 41.85
N ARG A 713 -14.00 28.49 42.69
CA ARG A 713 -15.31 27.86 42.75
C ARG A 713 -16.37 28.90 42.44
N PRO A 714 -16.65 29.17 41.18
CA PRO A 714 -17.53 30.26 40.80
C PRO A 714 -19.01 29.93 40.79
N PHE A 715 -19.37 28.68 41.05
CA PHE A 715 -20.73 28.16 40.95
C PHE A 715 -21.37 27.95 42.31
N ASP A 716 -22.72 27.95 42.31
CA ASP A 716 -23.53 27.75 43.52
C ASP A 716 -24.31 26.42 43.49
N GLY A 717 -24.94 26.08 44.63
CA GLY A 717 -25.87 24.96 44.77
C GLY A 717 -25.25 23.62 44.50
N ALA A 718 -25.80 22.83 43.59
CA ALA A 718 -25.31 21.50 43.24
C ALA A 718 -23.94 21.48 42.56
N LEU A 719 -23.43 22.63 42.14
CA LEU A 719 -22.15 22.81 41.47
C LEU A 719 -21.08 23.50 42.35
N ALA A 720 -21.40 23.76 43.65
CA ALA A 720 -20.53 24.54 44.54
C ALA A 720 -19.11 23.94 44.71
N ASP A 721 -18.98 22.63 44.57
CA ASP A 721 -17.69 21.93 44.68
C ASP A 721 -16.92 21.85 43.36
N LEU A 722 -17.52 22.23 42.24
CA LEU A 722 -16.88 22.20 40.92
C LEU A 722 -15.83 23.31 40.84
N VAL A 723 -14.61 22.89 40.55
CA VAL A 723 -13.43 23.80 40.42
C VAL A 723 -13.27 24.27 38.98
N LEU A 724 -13.13 25.55 38.77
CA LEU A 724 -12.62 26.13 37.55
C LEU A 724 -11.12 26.35 37.74
N ARG A 725 -10.29 25.92 36.80
CA ARG A 725 -8.84 26.06 36.83
C ARG A 725 -8.28 26.56 35.51
N GLY A 726 -7.19 27.27 35.56
CA GLY A 726 -6.49 27.72 34.36
C GLY A 726 -5.13 28.32 34.70
N ARG A 727 -4.36 28.49 33.64
CA ARG A 727 -3.04 29.10 33.70
C ARG A 727 -3.05 30.36 32.85
N ILE A 728 -2.72 31.49 33.46
CA ILE A 728 -2.72 32.79 32.84
C ILE A 728 -1.30 33.08 32.40
N ASP A 729 -1.07 33.42 31.14
CA ASP A 729 0.27 33.56 30.60
C ASP A 729 1.04 34.74 31.25
N ARG A 730 0.33 35.86 31.42
CA ARG A 730 0.95 37.09 31.99
C ARG A 730 -0.08 37.97 32.66
N VAL A 731 0.31 38.57 33.80
CA VAL A 731 -0.45 39.59 34.51
C VAL A 731 0.47 40.79 34.68
N ASP A 732 -0.01 41.97 34.25
CA ASP A 732 0.66 43.22 34.39
C ASP A 732 -0.16 44.18 35.29
N THR A 733 0.50 45.18 35.81
CA THR A 733 -0.14 46.33 36.49
C THR A 733 -0.02 47.57 35.63
N THR A 734 -1.14 48.25 35.35
CA THR A 734 -1.15 49.49 34.59
C THR A 734 -0.76 50.71 35.45
N ALA A 735 -0.52 51.84 34.80
CA ALA A 735 -0.20 53.11 35.53
C ALA A 735 -1.30 53.53 36.52
N GLU A 736 -2.55 53.16 36.26
CA GLU A 736 -3.71 53.43 37.14
C GLU A 736 -3.87 52.36 38.25
N GLY A 737 -2.93 51.39 38.35
CA GLY A 737 -2.98 50.34 39.33
C GLY A 737 -3.98 49.18 39.00
N LYS A 738 -4.51 49.19 37.80
CA LYS A 738 -5.39 48.08 37.34
C LYS A 738 -4.57 46.86 36.95
N ARG A 739 -5.16 45.67 37.12
CA ARG A 739 -4.56 44.42 36.66
C ARG A 739 -4.94 44.16 35.20
N LEU A 740 -3.94 43.88 34.35
CA LEU A 740 -4.10 43.55 32.94
C LEU A 740 -3.70 42.11 32.69
N LEU A 741 -4.66 41.28 32.29
CA LEU A 741 -4.41 39.89 31.85
C LEU A 741 -3.95 39.89 30.39
N LEU A 742 -2.81 39.30 30.13
CA LEU A 742 -2.29 39.16 28.77
C LEU A 742 -2.16 37.65 28.43
N ASP A 743 -2.64 37.32 27.27
CA ASP A 743 -2.50 35.96 26.71
C ASP A 743 -1.80 36.02 25.35
N TYR A 744 -0.73 35.26 25.21
CA TYR A 744 0.12 35.28 24.04
C TYR A 744 -0.47 34.45 22.90
N LYS A 745 -0.54 35.03 21.70
CA LYS A 745 -1.03 34.37 20.52
C LYS A 745 -0.09 34.54 19.33
N THR A 746 0.25 33.47 18.67
CA THR A 746 0.99 33.44 17.39
C THR A 746 0.05 33.57 16.17
N GLY A 747 -1.14 34.16 16.34
CA GLY A 747 -2.14 34.39 15.32
C GLY A 747 -2.15 35.83 14.80
N SER A 748 -2.94 36.07 13.74
CA SER A 748 -3.10 37.42 13.16
C SER A 748 -3.97 38.33 14.04
N VAL A 749 -3.68 39.61 14.05
CA VAL A 749 -4.50 40.66 14.73
C VAL A 749 -5.95 40.59 14.26
N LYS A 750 -6.22 40.38 12.97
CA LYS A 750 -7.58 40.25 12.44
C LYS A 750 -8.35 39.13 13.14
N GLY A 751 -7.77 37.91 13.20
CA GLY A 751 -8.42 36.78 13.85
C GLY A 751 -8.67 37.00 15.36
N LEU A 752 -7.80 37.75 16.04
CA LEU A 752 -8.00 38.12 17.46
C LEU A 752 -9.07 39.19 17.65
N LYS A 753 -9.16 40.16 16.73
CA LYS A 753 -10.26 41.13 16.74
C LYS A 753 -11.63 40.47 16.52
N ASP A 754 -11.70 39.51 15.58
CA ASP A 754 -12.92 38.73 15.35
C ASP A 754 -13.34 37.99 16.62
N ARG A 755 -12.40 37.44 17.39
CA ARG A 755 -12.65 36.75 18.66
C ARG A 755 -13.26 37.65 19.74
N VAL A 756 -12.79 38.87 19.89
CA VAL A 756 -13.29 39.78 20.92
C VAL A 756 -14.54 40.55 20.50
N THR A 757 -14.97 40.43 19.23
CA THR A 757 -16.20 41.05 18.72
C THR A 757 -17.44 40.43 19.32
N GLU A 758 -17.41 39.09 19.53
CA GLU A 758 -18.46 38.35 20.23
C GLU A 758 -17.88 37.73 21.50
N PRO A 759 -17.81 38.46 22.60
CA PRO A 759 -17.05 38.09 23.80
C PRO A 759 -17.49 36.78 24.47
N LEU A 760 -18.71 36.30 24.23
CA LEU A 760 -19.20 35.01 24.77
C LEU A 760 -18.89 33.81 23.88
N GLU A 761 -18.45 34.01 22.64
CA GLU A 761 -17.95 32.94 21.78
C GLU A 761 -16.50 32.61 22.12
N ASP A 762 -15.72 33.58 22.51
CA ASP A 762 -14.37 33.39 23.03
C ASP A 762 -14.38 33.36 24.55
N THR A 763 -14.33 32.19 25.14
CA THR A 763 -14.48 32.02 26.58
C THR A 763 -13.17 32.15 27.36
N GLN A 764 -12.00 32.21 26.71
CA GLN A 764 -10.70 32.12 27.39
C GLN A 764 -10.43 33.27 28.34
N MET A 765 -10.61 34.50 27.87
CA MET A 765 -10.38 35.69 28.70
C MET A 765 -11.40 35.81 29.82
N ALA A 766 -12.64 35.46 29.56
CA ALA A 766 -13.70 35.46 30.56
C ALA A 766 -13.44 34.39 31.67
N VAL A 767 -12.90 33.23 31.31
CA VAL A 767 -12.46 32.23 32.29
C VAL A 767 -11.29 32.77 33.13
N TYR A 768 -10.33 33.42 32.51
CA TYR A 768 -9.21 34.02 33.26
C TYR A 768 -9.67 35.09 34.21
N ALA A 769 -10.66 35.88 33.81
CA ALA A 769 -11.24 36.90 34.72
C ALA A 769 -11.97 36.27 35.90
N LEU A 770 -12.69 35.13 35.72
CA LEU A 770 -13.28 34.39 36.84
C LEU A 770 -12.23 33.84 37.80
N LEU A 771 -11.06 33.41 37.29
CA LEU A 771 -9.94 32.95 38.11
C LEU A 771 -9.30 34.07 38.93
N MET A 772 -9.56 35.32 38.56
CA MET A 772 -9.10 36.54 39.23
C MET A 772 -10.23 37.31 39.93
N ASP A 773 -11.30 36.57 40.34
CA ASP A 773 -12.49 37.05 41.03
C ASP A 773 -13.34 38.08 40.25
N ALA A 774 -13.16 38.15 38.93
CA ALA A 774 -13.83 39.08 38.02
C ALA A 774 -13.95 40.53 38.59
N ALA A 775 -12.85 40.98 39.20
CA ALA A 775 -12.80 42.27 39.86
C ALA A 775 -13.04 43.43 38.89
N PRO A 776 -13.67 44.52 39.31
CA PRO A 776 -13.98 45.65 38.40
C PRO A 776 -12.77 46.40 37.85
N ASP A 777 -11.61 46.24 38.48
CA ASP A 777 -10.33 46.81 38.06
C ASP A 777 -9.55 45.95 37.08
N LEU A 778 -10.17 44.87 36.60
CA LEU A 778 -9.52 43.91 35.71
C LEU A 778 -9.73 44.27 34.24
N ALA A 779 -8.64 44.31 33.51
CA ALA A 779 -8.61 44.40 32.04
C ALA A 779 -7.98 43.15 31.45
N ALA A 780 -8.27 42.86 30.20
CA ALA A 780 -7.67 41.72 29.49
C ALA A 780 -7.39 42.04 28.03
N ALA A 781 -6.32 41.47 27.48
CA ALA A 781 -5.99 41.62 26.07
C ALA A 781 -5.27 40.35 25.54
N TYR A 782 -5.52 40.02 24.28
CA TYR A 782 -4.67 39.16 23.51
C TYR A 782 -3.45 39.90 22.99
N LEU A 783 -2.26 39.34 23.14
CA LEU A 783 -1.06 39.87 22.54
C LEU A 783 -0.68 39.08 21.29
N ALA A 784 -0.94 39.68 20.12
CA ALA A 784 -0.55 39.09 18.84
C ALA A 784 0.96 39.23 18.67
N LEU A 785 1.69 38.12 18.69
CA LEU A 785 3.15 38.11 18.64
C LEU A 785 3.70 38.05 17.21
N ASP A 786 3.02 37.39 16.29
CA ASP A 786 3.54 37.02 14.97
C ASP A 786 2.77 37.70 13.81
N ASP A 787 2.18 38.87 14.09
CA ASP A 787 1.51 39.67 13.06
C ASP A 787 2.53 40.40 12.19
N PRO A 788 2.36 40.47 10.86
CA PRO A 788 3.24 41.26 9.99
C PRO A 788 3.40 42.73 10.37
N GLY A 789 2.37 43.31 10.98
CA GLY A 789 2.37 44.72 11.46
C GLY A 789 3.10 44.96 12.76
N GLY A 790 3.62 43.95 13.44
CA GLY A 790 4.30 44.04 14.72
C GLY A 790 3.54 43.36 15.86
N VAL A 791 4.03 43.55 17.08
CA VAL A 791 3.34 43.04 18.29
C VAL A 791 2.21 43.98 18.66
N VAL A 792 0.98 43.48 18.74
CA VAL A 792 -0.23 44.29 18.96
C VAL A 792 -1.08 43.70 20.06
N ALA A 793 -1.47 44.50 21.04
CA ALA A 793 -2.46 44.13 22.02
C ALA A 793 -3.89 44.34 21.46
N VAL A 794 -4.71 43.33 21.54
CA VAL A 794 -6.14 43.36 21.19
C VAL A 794 -6.93 43.27 22.46
N GLU A 795 -7.45 44.42 22.90
CA GLU A 795 -8.16 44.55 24.19
C GLU A 795 -9.53 43.90 24.16
N HIS A 796 -9.88 43.24 25.25
CA HIS A 796 -11.23 42.75 25.48
C HIS A 796 -12.10 43.91 25.99
N PRO A 797 -13.29 44.16 25.41
CA PRO A 797 -14.06 45.37 25.67
C PRO A 797 -14.55 45.48 27.13
N ASP A 798 -15.03 44.40 27.73
CA ASP A 798 -15.44 44.31 29.14
C ASP A 798 -15.34 42.89 29.64
N VAL A 799 -14.17 42.51 30.14
CA VAL A 799 -13.90 41.14 30.56
C VAL A 799 -14.63 40.77 31.86
N ALA A 800 -14.86 41.73 32.76
CA ALA A 800 -15.53 41.46 34.04
C ALA A 800 -17.03 41.14 33.85
N ALA A 801 -17.72 41.98 33.05
CA ALA A 801 -19.11 41.71 32.72
C ALA A 801 -19.30 40.40 31.94
N THR A 802 -18.42 40.15 30.95
CA THR A 802 -18.42 38.90 30.16
C THR A 802 -18.20 37.67 31.05
N ALA A 803 -17.30 37.75 32.04
CA ALA A 803 -17.03 36.68 32.99
C ALA A 803 -18.29 36.36 33.84
N GLY A 804 -19.05 37.36 34.28
CA GLY A 804 -20.32 37.17 34.98
C GLY A 804 -21.35 36.42 34.11
N GLN A 805 -21.53 36.89 32.89
CA GLN A 805 -22.46 36.24 31.94
C GLN A 805 -22.04 34.82 31.60
N LEU A 806 -20.75 34.55 31.39
CA LEU A 806 -20.22 33.21 31.15
C LEU A 806 -20.46 32.28 32.33
N ARG A 807 -20.21 32.74 33.55
CA ARG A 807 -20.50 31.99 34.78
C ARG A 807 -21.93 31.56 34.85
N ASP A 808 -22.88 32.48 34.68
CA ASP A 808 -24.32 32.21 34.79
C ASP A 808 -24.80 31.26 33.69
N GLY A 809 -24.28 31.45 32.47
CA GLY A 809 -24.56 30.53 31.36
C GLY A 809 -23.99 29.11 31.58
N LEU A 810 -22.75 29.01 32.04
CA LEU A 810 -22.13 27.72 32.35
C LEU A 810 -22.84 27.01 33.51
N GLN A 811 -23.24 27.72 34.55
CA GLN A 811 -24.01 27.15 35.66
C GLN A 811 -25.30 26.56 35.14
N SER A 812 -26.00 27.25 34.27
CA SER A 812 -27.25 26.78 33.65
C SER A 812 -27.01 25.53 32.80
N ASP A 813 -26.03 25.53 31.92
CA ASP A 813 -25.68 24.42 31.05
C ASP A 813 -25.28 23.17 31.87
N LEU A 814 -24.45 23.34 32.87
CA LEU A 814 -23.98 22.25 33.73
C LEU A 814 -25.10 21.65 34.58
N LEU A 815 -26.03 22.48 35.04
CA LEU A 815 -27.24 21.98 35.74
C LEU A 815 -28.15 21.16 34.83
N LEU A 816 -28.35 21.58 33.59
CA LEU A 816 -29.06 20.80 32.58
C LEU A 816 -28.34 19.47 32.29
N MET A 817 -27.02 19.47 32.22
CA MET A 817 -26.25 18.23 32.08
C MET A 817 -26.44 17.28 33.24
N LEU A 818 -26.45 17.77 34.50
CA LEU A 818 -26.76 16.97 35.70
C LEU A 818 -28.17 16.38 35.67
N GLN A 819 -29.09 17.02 34.99
CA GLN A 819 -30.47 16.52 34.78
C GLN A 819 -30.57 15.54 33.61
N GLY A 820 -29.45 15.21 32.94
CA GLY A 820 -29.43 14.26 31.83
C GLY A 820 -29.70 14.87 30.46
N ALA A 821 -29.56 16.17 30.30
CA ALA A 821 -29.68 16.81 29.00
C ALA A 821 -28.63 16.24 28.01
N PRO A 822 -29.00 15.99 26.75
CA PRO A 822 -28.11 15.44 25.75
C PRO A 822 -27.04 16.45 25.37
N LEU A 823 -25.86 15.91 25.02
CA LEU A 823 -24.70 16.64 24.49
C LEU A 823 -24.60 16.41 22.98
N PRO A 824 -25.32 17.16 22.14
CA PRO A 824 -25.35 16.96 20.71
C PRO A 824 -24.10 17.48 20.02
N ALA A 825 -23.84 16.97 18.81
CA ALA A 825 -22.75 17.41 17.94
C ALA A 825 -23.16 18.70 17.19
N LEU A 826 -22.93 19.84 17.81
CA LEU A 826 -23.33 21.17 17.29
C LEU A 826 -22.19 21.96 16.66
N GLY A 827 -20.95 21.48 16.66
CA GLY A 827 -19.81 22.18 16.11
C GLY A 827 -19.98 22.53 14.63
N GLU A 828 -19.47 23.70 14.22
CA GLU A 828 -19.48 24.20 12.84
C GLU A 828 -18.13 24.82 12.48
N GLY A 829 -17.85 24.94 11.19
CA GLY A 829 -16.65 25.59 10.68
C GLY A 829 -15.35 25.06 11.31
N SER A 830 -14.54 25.97 11.82
CA SER A 830 -13.23 25.67 12.44
C SER A 830 -13.32 24.75 13.66
N ALA A 831 -14.45 24.71 14.34
CA ALA A 831 -14.66 23.78 15.46
C ALA A 831 -14.69 22.31 15.03
N CYS A 832 -15.03 22.02 13.76
CA CYS A 832 -15.06 20.68 13.18
C CYS A 832 -13.80 20.35 12.37
N GLU A 833 -13.14 21.33 11.78
CA GLU A 833 -12.03 21.11 10.85
C GLU A 833 -10.88 20.32 11.47
N PHE A 834 -10.52 20.63 12.73
CA PHE A 834 -9.46 19.96 13.49
C PHE A 834 -10.00 19.15 14.68
N CYS A 835 -11.26 18.69 14.62
CA CYS A 835 -11.88 18.02 15.74
C CYS A 835 -11.48 16.53 15.76
N GLU A 836 -10.78 16.12 16.80
CA GLU A 836 -10.38 14.72 17.04
C GLU A 836 -11.59 13.76 17.15
N ALA A 837 -12.73 14.26 17.57
CA ALA A 837 -13.98 13.50 17.69
C ALA A 837 -14.79 13.38 16.38
N ARG A 838 -14.34 13.96 15.26
CA ARG A 838 -15.09 14.00 13.99
C ARG A 838 -15.49 12.61 13.50
N GLY A 839 -14.57 11.63 13.57
CA GLY A 839 -14.82 10.25 13.20
C GLY A 839 -15.85 9.53 14.07
N LEU A 840 -16.04 9.99 15.32
CA LEU A 840 -17.02 9.45 16.25
C LEU A 840 -18.39 10.11 16.12
N CYS A 841 -18.44 11.44 16.00
CA CYS A 841 -19.69 12.19 15.89
C CYS A 841 -20.34 12.02 14.52
N ARG A 842 -19.55 11.79 13.46
CA ARG A 842 -20.02 11.55 12.09
C ARG A 842 -21.03 12.59 11.59
N LYS A 843 -20.91 13.84 12.04
CA LYS A 843 -21.87 14.89 11.70
C LYS A 843 -22.06 15.04 10.20
N ASP A 844 -20.96 14.92 9.44
CA ASP A 844 -20.95 15.09 7.99
C ASP A 844 -21.67 13.95 7.25
N ASP A 845 -21.81 12.77 7.91
CA ASP A 845 -22.48 11.60 7.34
C ASP A 845 -24.01 11.61 7.60
N TRP A 846 -24.50 12.53 8.44
CA TRP A 846 -25.90 12.61 8.88
C TRP A 846 -26.70 13.74 8.22
N SER A 847 -26.09 14.58 7.43
CA SER A 847 -26.68 15.74 6.74
C SER A 847 -27.50 15.36 5.52
#